data_c9db28dcb50bd823f97a257332247143
#
_entry.id   c9db28dcb50bd823f97a257332247143
#
_cell.length_a   1.000
_cell.length_b   1.000
_cell.length_c   1.000
_cell.angle_alpha   90.00
_cell.angle_beta   90.00
_cell.angle_gamma   90.00
#
_symmetry.space_group_name_H-M   'P 1'
#
loop_
_entity.id
_entity.type
_entity.pdbx_description
1 polymer ?
#
loop_
_entity_poly.entity_id
_entity_poly.type
_entity_poly.pdbx_seq_one_letter_code
_entity_poly.pdbx_strand_id
1 'polypeptide(L)'
;MLMSFIARGLLMITSVAWTVGHVAPASACVVESSDKLSDAWLGAWMGNVVSPSINGKPGLDLPVTIVVRAGAAGPEIDITVLTAGALAKPAVEIVGDANDLAFTLDSGGKRARFEGALNDDRTLIAGSFAFLDAKGSMMPPPCVWSMHRVDLVTSVAGARVYDAVLDAMGQKLPMRLALGEGPHGWCGAIEIISQGVRELAVGVERTATGFKVRLPVGSVATIELAADAEMKVLEGTFSQATFRGPIRFELVADAKLAGPRRPQDPVAPFPYQETEVRIDHPNGNTLGGTLTIPADKGLARAGRLPAVVLVTGSGPQNRNEELLGHRPFAVIADALARAGVAVLRCDDRGVGASTGAFAGATSIDFASDADIASEWLKRQPTIDAARVGMIGHSEGAMIAPIVAMWQNAGDLPVDPLAFIVLLAPPAESGAQTLTRQTARMYEVSGTPVEKLAVAVAAHAAVMRAIEQFRAADALQPLVVELIRSQLALSNQPTPDDAAMASIIDGAMKQLTDLWMVEFIRFDPRPVLARLEVPTLAMCGSKDVQVVAEANLGLLEEIKAKSGAPITIRRYPGLNHLFQPATTGLPDEYSTIETTFDPKALAEMVAWVVETAKAAPAPQIPQATRAGFSTDAADVAALPQRLWLLKPANAIQPTGAQP
;
A
#
# COMPACT_ATOMS: atom_id res chain seq x y z
N MET A 1 -9.01 0.87 1.46
CA MET A 1 -8.91 0.47 0.05
C MET A 1 -9.49 -0.91 -0.22
N LEU A 2 -9.14 -1.92 0.55
CA LEU A 2 -9.67 -3.29 0.40
C LEU A 2 -11.20 -3.37 0.46
N MET A 3 -11.84 -2.48 1.17
CA MET A 3 -13.28 -2.47 1.42
C MET A 3 -14.13 -1.70 0.39
N SER A 4 -13.53 -0.81 -0.37
CA SER A 4 -14.17 -0.29 -1.60
C SER A 4 -14.46 -1.43 -2.58
N PHE A 5 -13.76 -2.54 -2.44
CA PHE A 5 -13.90 -3.75 -3.23
C PHE A 5 -15.14 -4.57 -2.87
N ILE A 6 -15.47 -4.74 -1.60
CA ILE A 6 -16.70 -5.47 -1.21
C ILE A 6 -17.95 -4.67 -1.59
N ALA A 7 -17.88 -3.34 -1.50
CA ALA A 7 -19.00 -2.47 -1.84
C ALA A 7 -19.22 -2.26 -3.35
N ARG A 8 -18.17 -2.40 -4.17
CA ARG A 8 -18.22 -2.27 -5.64
C ARG A 8 -17.68 -3.49 -6.38
N GLY A 9 -17.21 -4.48 -5.65
CA GLY A 9 -16.16 -5.42 -6.06
C GLY A 9 -16.61 -6.81 -6.40
N LEU A 10 -17.87 -7.09 -6.68
CA LEU A 10 -18.19 -8.40 -7.23
C LEU A 10 -17.91 -8.53 -8.72
N LEU A 11 -17.52 -7.46 -9.34
CA LEU A 11 -17.07 -7.41 -10.72
C LEU A 11 -15.66 -6.84 -10.82
N MET A 12 -14.77 -7.46 -10.10
CA MET A 12 -13.37 -7.28 -10.39
C MET A 12 -12.88 -8.41 -11.28
N ILE A 13 -12.56 -8.03 -12.44
CA ILE A 13 -11.17 -8.10 -12.90
C ILE A 13 -10.36 -7.81 -11.67
N THR A 14 -9.78 -8.82 -11.05
CA THR A 14 -9.02 -8.70 -9.81
C THR A 14 -8.20 -7.42 -9.82
N SER A 15 -8.80 -6.31 -9.46
CA SER A 15 -8.12 -5.05 -9.24
C SER A 15 -7.52 -5.15 -7.86
N VAL A 16 -6.42 -5.84 -7.78
CA VAL A 16 -5.42 -5.57 -6.78
C VAL A 16 -5.09 -4.10 -6.93
N ALA A 17 -5.21 -3.34 -5.86
CA ALA A 17 -4.75 -1.98 -5.82
C ALA A 17 -3.25 -1.99 -6.17
N TRP A 18 -2.95 -1.57 -7.38
CA TRP A 18 -1.60 -1.46 -7.88
C TRP A 18 -1.01 -0.18 -7.32
N THR A 19 -0.29 -0.29 -6.23
CA THR A 19 0.73 0.69 -5.93
C THR A 19 1.94 0.37 -6.79
N VAL A 20 2.00 0.91 -7.98
CA VAL A 20 3.27 1.07 -8.67
C VAL A 20 3.98 2.20 -7.92
N GLY A 21 4.61 1.85 -6.79
CA GLY A 21 5.55 2.74 -6.14
C GLY A 21 6.74 2.89 -7.06
N HIS A 22 7.00 4.09 -7.54
CA HIS A 22 8.37 4.45 -7.88
C HIS A 22 9.13 4.36 -6.58
N VAL A 23 9.80 3.25 -6.36
CA VAL A 23 10.79 3.14 -5.29
C VAL A 23 11.89 4.11 -5.69
N ALA A 24 12.12 5.14 -4.88
CA ALA A 24 13.38 5.86 -4.93
C ALA A 24 14.50 4.80 -4.91
N PRO A 25 15.59 4.99 -5.67
CA PRO A 25 16.63 3.99 -5.77
C PRO A 25 17.04 3.57 -4.37
N ALA A 26 16.85 2.30 -4.05
CA ALA A 26 17.36 1.72 -2.82
C ALA A 26 18.87 1.91 -2.88
N SER A 27 19.43 2.47 -1.84
CA SER A 27 20.89 2.62 -1.68
C SER A 27 21.54 1.29 -2.00
N ALA A 28 22.47 1.33 -2.94
CA ALA A 28 23.13 0.21 -3.57
C ALA A 28 23.47 -0.92 -2.59
N CYS A 29 22.95 -2.09 -2.82
CA CYS A 29 23.55 -3.31 -2.33
C CYS A 29 24.91 -3.48 -3.01
N VAL A 30 25.92 -3.68 -2.20
CA VAL A 30 27.32 -3.86 -2.60
C VAL A 30 27.41 -4.98 -3.65
N VAL A 31 27.80 -4.62 -4.85
CA VAL A 31 28.18 -5.57 -5.90
C VAL A 31 29.58 -6.09 -5.54
N GLU A 32 29.65 -7.33 -5.08
CA GLU A 32 30.92 -8.02 -5.02
C GLU A 32 31.23 -8.60 -6.41
N SER A 33 31.75 -7.78 -7.28
CA SER A 33 32.74 -8.11 -8.33
C SER A 33 32.88 -6.97 -9.33
N SER A 34 34.07 -6.81 -9.87
CA SER A 34 34.58 -5.68 -10.62
C SER A 34 34.17 -5.59 -12.09
N ASP A 35 33.25 -6.41 -12.56
CA ASP A 35 32.84 -6.38 -13.96
C ASP A 35 31.53 -5.65 -14.11
N LYS A 36 31.59 -4.49 -14.78
CA LYS A 36 30.41 -3.70 -15.13
C LYS A 36 29.53 -4.55 -16.03
N LEU A 37 28.24 -4.66 -15.66
CA LEU A 37 27.23 -5.22 -16.56
C LEU A 37 27.35 -4.52 -17.92
N SER A 38 27.44 -5.28 -19.00
CA SER A 38 27.60 -4.72 -20.33
C SER A 38 26.42 -3.84 -20.72
N ASP A 39 26.67 -2.75 -21.44
CA ASP A 39 25.63 -1.90 -22.02
C ASP A 39 24.61 -2.67 -22.88
N ALA A 40 24.97 -3.89 -23.28
CA ALA A 40 24.09 -4.81 -23.98
C ALA A 40 22.81 -5.17 -23.20
N TRP A 41 22.86 -5.11 -21.88
CA TRP A 41 21.72 -5.39 -21.02
C TRP A 41 20.80 -4.20 -20.78
N LEU A 42 21.30 -2.97 -20.99
CA LEU A 42 20.53 -1.74 -20.73
C LEU A 42 19.30 -1.68 -21.64
N GLY A 43 18.15 -1.36 -21.07
CA GLY A 43 16.89 -1.22 -21.77
C GLY A 43 15.75 -2.00 -21.12
N ALA A 44 14.67 -2.17 -21.86
CA ALA A 44 13.50 -2.91 -21.40
C ALA A 44 13.38 -4.25 -22.13
N TRP A 45 12.92 -5.26 -21.39
CA TRP A 45 12.74 -6.62 -21.86
C TRP A 45 11.35 -7.11 -21.43
N MET A 46 10.62 -7.71 -22.35
CA MET A 46 9.27 -8.21 -22.10
C MET A 46 9.12 -9.64 -22.55
N GLY A 47 8.47 -10.45 -21.75
CA GLY A 47 8.22 -11.86 -22.06
C GLY A 47 7.42 -12.54 -20.98
N ASN A 48 7.54 -13.84 -20.91
CA ASN A 48 6.79 -14.67 -19.99
C ASN A 48 7.71 -15.58 -19.16
N VAL A 49 7.32 -15.79 -17.92
CA VAL A 49 7.82 -16.88 -17.07
C VAL A 49 6.81 -18.02 -17.13
N VAL A 50 7.25 -19.18 -17.56
CA VAL A 50 6.40 -20.36 -17.72
C VAL A 50 6.86 -21.44 -16.74
N SER A 51 5.95 -21.91 -15.88
CA SER A 51 6.21 -23.08 -15.03
C SER A 51 5.66 -24.35 -15.68
N PRO A 52 6.32 -25.50 -15.45
CA PRO A 52 5.77 -26.77 -15.90
C PRO A 52 4.46 -27.10 -15.19
N SER A 53 3.63 -27.92 -15.84
CA SER A 53 2.42 -28.46 -15.21
C SER A 53 2.81 -29.44 -14.10
N ILE A 54 2.23 -29.30 -12.92
CA ILE A 54 2.49 -30.14 -11.75
C ILE A 54 1.19 -30.82 -11.32
N ASN A 55 1.21 -32.14 -11.20
CA ASN A 55 0.07 -32.95 -10.74
C ASN A 55 -1.24 -32.70 -11.52
N GLY A 56 -1.15 -32.52 -12.85
CA GLY A 56 -2.30 -32.31 -13.72
C GLY A 56 -2.92 -30.92 -13.66
N LYS A 57 -2.36 -30.01 -12.86
CA LYS A 57 -2.73 -28.60 -12.87
C LYS A 57 -1.91 -27.86 -13.93
N PRO A 58 -2.51 -26.98 -14.74
CA PRO A 58 -1.76 -26.20 -15.72
C PRO A 58 -0.66 -25.39 -15.03
N GLY A 59 0.50 -25.28 -15.69
CA GLY A 59 1.59 -24.45 -15.22
C GLY A 59 1.22 -22.97 -15.24
N LEU A 60 2.01 -22.16 -14.55
CA LEU A 60 1.91 -20.71 -14.59
C LEU A 60 2.45 -20.19 -15.94
N ASP A 61 1.77 -19.23 -16.50
CA ASP A 61 2.25 -18.42 -17.64
C ASP A 61 2.11 -16.95 -17.21
N LEU A 62 3.22 -16.36 -16.75
CA LEU A 62 3.24 -15.04 -16.14
C LEU A 62 3.97 -14.06 -17.04
N PRO A 63 3.32 -13.02 -17.51
CA PRO A 63 3.99 -11.93 -18.21
C PRO A 63 4.90 -11.16 -17.25
N VAL A 64 6.11 -10.87 -17.72
CA VAL A 64 7.16 -10.18 -16.96
C VAL A 64 7.76 -9.08 -17.81
N THR A 65 8.01 -7.94 -17.19
CA THR A 65 8.82 -6.86 -17.77
C THR A 65 10.03 -6.62 -16.89
N ILE A 66 11.21 -6.56 -17.49
CA ILE A 66 12.47 -6.19 -16.83
C ILE A 66 12.97 -4.90 -17.44
N VAL A 67 13.33 -3.94 -16.61
CA VAL A 67 14.01 -2.71 -17.06
C VAL A 67 15.38 -2.66 -16.38
N VAL A 68 16.43 -2.65 -17.19
CA VAL A 68 17.82 -2.55 -16.74
C VAL A 68 18.32 -1.14 -17.00
N ARG A 69 18.79 -0.46 -15.95
CA ARG A 69 19.33 0.92 -16.04
C ARG A 69 20.75 0.97 -15.50
N ALA A 70 21.50 1.94 -15.99
CA ALA A 70 22.78 2.31 -15.37
C ALA A 70 22.50 3.20 -14.16
N GLY A 71 22.76 2.71 -12.96
CA GLY A 71 22.67 3.48 -11.72
C GLY A 71 24.02 4.04 -11.30
N ALA A 72 24.01 4.98 -10.36
CA ALA A 72 25.24 5.62 -9.86
C ALA A 72 26.19 4.66 -9.12
N ALA A 73 25.66 3.60 -8.53
CA ALA A 73 26.41 2.59 -7.76
C ALA A 73 26.54 1.24 -8.48
N GLY A 74 26.00 1.11 -9.69
CA GLY A 74 25.97 -0.12 -10.48
C GLY A 74 24.65 -0.28 -11.25
N PRO A 75 24.45 -1.42 -11.92
CA PRO A 75 23.21 -1.67 -12.65
C PRO A 75 22.01 -1.78 -11.70
N GLU A 76 20.93 -1.13 -12.10
CA GLU A 76 19.63 -1.21 -11.44
C GLU A 76 18.69 -2.04 -12.31
N ILE A 77 18.03 -3.02 -11.71
CA ILE A 77 17.07 -3.88 -12.41
C ILE A 77 15.72 -3.79 -11.72
N ASP A 78 14.75 -3.24 -12.43
CA ASP A 78 13.36 -3.24 -12.02
C ASP A 78 12.61 -4.36 -12.71
N ILE A 79 11.91 -5.18 -11.93
CA ILE A 79 11.10 -6.27 -12.46
C ILE A 79 9.65 -6.01 -12.12
N THR A 80 8.83 -6.05 -13.14
CA THR A 80 7.40 -6.00 -13.00
C THR A 80 6.81 -7.37 -13.32
N VAL A 81 6.41 -8.10 -12.30
CA VAL A 81 5.63 -9.34 -12.43
C VAL A 81 4.22 -9.03 -11.95
N LEU A 82 3.29 -8.95 -12.87
CA LEU A 82 1.93 -8.53 -12.60
C LEU A 82 1.04 -9.74 -12.27
N THR A 83 1.33 -10.44 -11.19
CA THR A 83 0.35 -11.31 -10.55
C THR A 83 -0.38 -10.54 -9.45
N ALA A 84 -1.59 -10.98 -9.10
CA ALA A 84 -2.39 -10.37 -8.05
C ALA A 84 -1.55 -10.05 -6.79
N GLY A 85 -1.23 -8.78 -6.57
CA GLY A 85 -0.43 -8.29 -5.44
C GLY A 85 1.08 -8.24 -5.63
N ALA A 86 1.62 -8.50 -6.81
CA ALA A 86 3.05 -8.40 -7.03
C ALA A 86 3.47 -6.95 -7.30
N LEU A 87 4.23 -6.40 -6.39
CA LEU A 87 4.94 -5.13 -6.50
C LEU A 87 6.10 -5.29 -7.51
N ALA A 88 6.37 -4.24 -8.29
CA ALA A 88 7.69 -4.09 -8.89
C ALA A 88 8.72 -4.07 -7.75
N LYS A 89 9.66 -5.02 -7.75
CA LYS A 89 10.70 -5.07 -6.73
C LYS A 89 12.05 -4.89 -7.39
N PRO A 90 12.94 -4.07 -6.80
CA PRO A 90 14.31 -4.02 -7.27
C PRO A 90 14.96 -5.39 -7.08
N ALA A 91 15.74 -5.81 -8.05
CA ALA A 91 16.56 -7.01 -7.94
C ALA A 91 17.70 -6.76 -6.96
N VAL A 92 18.04 -7.79 -6.21
CA VAL A 92 19.22 -7.85 -5.34
C VAL A 92 20.19 -8.91 -5.85
N GLU A 93 21.43 -8.87 -5.38
CA GLU A 93 22.46 -9.85 -5.78
C GLU A 93 22.60 -9.95 -7.32
N ILE A 94 22.72 -8.80 -7.98
CA ILE A 94 22.88 -8.74 -9.43
C ILE A 94 24.31 -9.13 -9.78
N VAL A 95 24.44 -10.17 -10.61
CA VAL A 95 25.72 -10.66 -11.13
C VAL A 95 25.57 -10.87 -12.63
N GLY A 96 26.53 -10.41 -13.42
CA GLY A 96 26.47 -10.64 -14.86
C GLY A 96 27.70 -10.13 -15.58
N ASP A 97 27.82 -10.53 -16.83
CA ASP A 97 28.87 -10.12 -17.75
C ASP A 97 28.28 -9.62 -19.08
N ALA A 98 28.97 -9.83 -20.20
CA ALA A 98 28.51 -9.42 -21.52
C ALA A 98 27.32 -10.26 -22.05
N ASN A 99 27.18 -11.50 -21.62
CA ASN A 99 26.24 -12.47 -22.17
C ASN A 99 25.29 -13.08 -21.14
N ASP A 100 25.72 -13.18 -19.87
CA ASP A 100 24.95 -13.81 -18.81
C ASP A 100 24.51 -12.79 -17.76
N LEU A 101 23.31 -12.97 -17.23
CA LEU A 101 22.74 -12.15 -16.16
C LEU A 101 22.05 -13.05 -15.14
N ALA A 102 22.38 -12.86 -13.88
CA ALA A 102 21.65 -13.47 -12.78
C ALA A 102 21.33 -12.42 -11.72
N PHE A 103 20.16 -12.53 -11.11
CA PHE A 103 19.74 -11.67 -10.01
C PHE A 103 18.72 -12.39 -9.13
N THR A 104 18.56 -11.91 -7.92
CA THR A 104 17.61 -12.44 -6.94
C THR A 104 16.48 -11.42 -6.70
N LEU A 105 15.25 -11.92 -6.64
CA LEU A 105 14.11 -11.19 -6.08
C LEU A 105 13.88 -11.67 -4.65
N ASP A 106 13.74 -10.73 -3.72
CA ASP A 106 13.32 -11.02 -2.35
C ASP A 106 11.94 -10.42 -2.09
N SER A 107 10.98 -11.26 -1.71
CA SER A 107 9.62 -10.86 -1.43
C SER A 107 9.15 -11.47 -0.11
N GLY A 108 9.41 -10.76 0.99
CA GLY A 108 8.92 -11.16 2.32
C GLY A 108 9.43 -12.52 2.76
N GLY A 109 10.75 -12.78 2.57
CA GLY A 109 11.41 -14.03 2.92
C GLY A 109 11.25 -15.14 1.88
N LYS A 110 10.53 -14.90 0.78
CA LYS A 110 10.52 -15.78 -0.40
C LYS A 110 11.50 -15.21 -1.41
N ARG A 111 12.62 -15.91 -1.58
CA ARG A 111 13.65 -15.55 -2.52
C ARG A 111 13.50 -16.34 -3.80
N ALA A 112 13.68 -15.69 -4.93
CA ALA A 112 13.65 -16.30 -6.25
C ALA A 112 14.84 -15.82 -7.07
N ARG A 113 15.60 -16.74 -7.65
CA ARG A 113 16.76 -16.45 -8.48
C ARG A 113 16.40 -16.60 -9.94
N PHE A 114 16.76 -15.59 -10.70
CA PHE A 114 16.68 -15.53 -12.15
C PHE A 114 18.09 -15.69 -12.72
N GLU A 115 18.23 -16.53 -13.74
CA GLU A 115 19.45 -16.72 -14.49
C GLU A 115 19.10 -16.76 -15.97
N GLY A 116 19.78 -15.98 -16.80
CA GLY A 116 19.49 -15.90 -18.22
C GLY A 116 20.68 -15.46 -19.04
N ALA A 117 20.65 -15.82 -20.32
CA ALA A 117 21.66 -15.47 -21.29
C ALA A 117 21.06 -14.70 -22.46
N LEU A 118 21.83 -13.75 -23.02
CA LEU A 118 21.53 -13.04 -24.26
C LEU A 118 21.83 -13.94 -25.47
N ASN A 119 20.95 -13.88 -26.47
CA ASN A 119 21.27 -14.43 -27.78
C ASN A 119 22.34 -13.57 -28.51
N ASP A 120 22.92 -14.12 -29.59
CA ASP A 120 23.98 -13.45 -30.36
C ASP A 120 23.57 -12.06 -30.88
N ASP A 121 22.30 -11.89 -31.25
CA ASP A 121 21.76 -10.63 -31.76
C ASP A 121 21.37 -9.64 -30.64
N ARG A 122 21.48 -10.03 -29.38
CA ARG A 122 21.09 -9.22 -28.20
C ARG A 122 19.64 -8.73 -28.21
N THR A 123 18.75 -9.53 -28.79
CA THR A 123 17.32 -9.23 -28.92
C THR A 123 16.44 -10.12 -28.05
N LEU A 124 17.00 -11.21 -27.52
CA LEU A 124 16.31 -12.20 -26.72
C LEU A 124 17.15 -12.56 -25.51
N ILE A 125 16.51 -12.62 -24.36
CA ILE A 125 17.02 -13.26 -23.15
C ILE A 125 16.23 -14.54 -22.93
N ALA A 126 16.91 -15.64 -22.66
CA ALA A 126 16.28 -16.89 -22.26
C ALA A 126 17.00 -17.46 -21.04
N GLY A 127 16.24 -18.07 -20.14
CA GLY A 127 16.82 -18.57 -18.91
C GLY A 127 15.87 -19.38 -18.03
N SER A 128 16.30 -19.54 -16.79
CA SER A 128 15.53 -20.24 -15.76
C SER A 128 15.32 -19.35 -14.54
N PHE A 129 14.24 -19.63 -13.84
CA PHE A 129 13.89 -18.99 -12.57
C PHE A 129 13.45 -20.07 -11.59
N ALA A 130 13.88 -20.00 -10.35
CA ALA A 130 13.41 -20.88 -9.30
C ALA A 130 13.35 -20.15 -7.94
N PHE A 131 12.44 -20.60 -7.09
CA PHE A 131 12.48 -20.22 -5.70
C PHE A 131 13.71 -20.82 -5.01
N LEU A 132 14.23 -20.11 -4.02
CA LEU A 132 15.34 -20.57 -3.20
C LEU A 132 14.81 -21.21 -1.91
N ASP A 133 15.44 -22.30 -1.49
CA ASP A 133 15.21 -22.87 -0.16
C ASP A 133 15.89 -22.04 0.94
N ALA A 134 15.73 -22.43 2.21
CA ALA A 134 16.35 -21.75 3.35
C ALA A 134 17.89 -21.74 3.32
N LYS A 135 18.52 -22.59 2.48
CA LYS A 135 19.97 -22.65 2.29
C LYS A 135 20.43 -21.87 1.06
N GLY A 136 19.50 -21.25 0.32
CA GLY A 136 19.80 -20.51 -0.90
C GLY A 136 19.93 -21.38 -2.15
N SER A 137 19.53 -22.64 -2.10
CA SER A 137 19.56 -23.53 -3.27
C SER A 137 18.26 -23.42 -4.07
N MET A 138 18.36 -23.48 -5.41
CA MET A 138 17.20 -23.44 -6.30
C MET A 138 16.31 -24.66 -6.12
N MET A 139 15.02 -24.45 -5.88
CA MET A 139 14.04 -25.52 -5.71
C MET A 139 13.54 -26.03 -7.07
N PRO A 140 13.53 -27.34 -7.33
CA PRO A 140 12.99 -27.91 -8.56
C PRO A 140 11.45 -28.00 -8.55
N PRO A 141 10.78 -28.03 -9.74
CA PRO A 141 11.37 -27.79 -11.05
C PRO A 141 11.53 -26.30 -11.32
N PRO A 142 12.59 -25.86 -11.98
CA PRO A 142 12.75 -24.48 -12.38
C PRO A 142 11.68 -24.09 -13.42
N CYS A 143 11.22 -22.88 -13.36
CA CYS A 143 10.45 -22.27 -14.44
C CYS A 143 11.41 -21.82 -15.55
N VAL A 144 10.93 -21.78 -16.77
CA VAL A 144 11.67 -21.17 -17.89
C VAL A 144 11.12 -19.78 -18.18
N TRP A 145 11.97 -18.90 -18.66
CA TRP A 145 11.56 -17.58 -19.10
C TRP A 145 12.28 -17.19 -20.39
N SER A 146 11.59 -16.39 -21.18
CA SER A 146 12.16 -15.76 -22.36
C SER A 146 11.58 -14.38 -22.52
N MET A 147 12.44 -13.42 -22.86
CA MET A 147 12.07 -12.01 -22.99
C MET A 147 12.71 -11.42 -24.22
N HIS A 148 11.93 -10.68 -24.98
CA HIS A 148 12.40 -9.92 -26.11
C HIS A 148 12.72 -8.49 -25.70
N ARG A 149 13.74 -7.93 -26.33
CA ARG A 149 14.09 -6.53 -26.16
C ARG A 149 12.97 -5.64 -26.71
N VAL A 150 12.61 -4.61 -25.96
CA VAL A 150 11.63 -3.60 -26.36
C VAL A 150 12.21 -2.21 -26.13
N ASP A 151 11.83 -1.24 -26.96
CA ASP A 151 12.19 0.13 -26.72
C ASP A 151 11.26 0.75 -25.67
N LEU A 152 11.78 1.64 -24.83
CA LEU A 152 10.94 2.45 -23.97
C LEU A 152 10.31 3.56 -24.82
N VAL A 153 8.99 3.62 -24.88
CA VAL A 153 8.27 4.58 -25.72
C VAL A 153 8.65 6.03 -25.40
N THR A 154 9.04 6.33 -24.18
CA THR A 154 9.51 7.64 -23.73
C THR A 154 10.85 8.06 -24.39
N SER A 155 11.62 7.11 -24.88
CA SER A 155 12.90 7.36 -25.61
C SER A 155 12.74 7.40 -27.12
N VAL A 156 11.51 7.15 -27.63
CA VAL A 156 11.25 7.09 -29.08
C VAL A 156 10.77 8.44 -29.60
N ALA A 157 11.50 8.98 -30.55
CA ALA A 157 11.12 10.24 -31.20
C ALA A 157 9.83 10.09 -32.03
N GLY A 158 8.89 11.01 -31.86
CA GLY A 158 7.62 10.98 -32.57
C GLY A 158 6.60 9.99 -32.03
N ALA A 159 6.82 9.46 -30.83
CA ALA A 159 5.80 8.69 -30.14
C ALA A 159 4.50 9.50 -30.00
N ARG A 160 3.36 8.84 -30.21
CA ARG A 160 2.02 9.44 -30.15
C ARG A 160 1.31 8.99 -28.88
N VAL A 161 0.57 9.91 -28.27
CA VAL A 161 -0.17 9.65 -27.03
C VAL A 161 -1.66 9.77 -27.30
N TYR A 162 -2.41 8.81 -26.79
CA TYR A 162 -3.85 8.68 -26.99
C TYR A 162 -4.56 8.55 -25.66
N ASP A 163 -5.70 9.21 -25.49
CA ASP A 163 -6.57 9.08 -24.33
C ASP A 163 -7.82 8.27 -24.67
N ALA A 164 -8.27 7.45 -23.73
CA ALA A 164 -9.49 6.68 -23.79
C ALA A 164 -10.16 6.60 -22.42
N VAL A 165 -11.43 6.24 -22.41
CA VAL A 165 -12.14 5.83 -21.18
C VAL A 165 -12.74 4.46 -21.43
N LEU A 166 -12.21 3.44 -20.76
CA LEU A 166 -12.81 2.11 -20.75
C LEU A 166 -14.00 2.09 -19.79
N ASP A 167 -15.16 1.66 -20.28
CA ASP A 167 -16.29 1.36 -19.41
C ASP A 167 -16.22 -0.11 -18.98
N ALA A 168 -15.65 -0.34 -17.81
CA ALA A 168 -15.56 -1.66 -17.21
C ALA A 168 -16.79 -1.86 -16.30
N MET A 169 -17.91 -2.26 -16.89
CA MET A 169 -19.14 -2.61 -16.17
C MET A 169 -19.70 -1.46 -15.31
N GLY A 170 -19.74 -0.25 -15.90
CA GLY A 170 -20.21 0.96 -15.23
C GLY A 170 -19.13 1.73 -14.49
N GLN A 171 -17.93 1.15 -14.33
CA GLN A 171 -16.77 1.88 -13.84
C GLN A 171 -16.02 2.51 -15.02
N LYS A 172 -15.91 3.81 -15.01
CA LYS A 172 -15.11 4.56 -15.99
C LYS A 172 -13.64 4.51 -15.62
N LEU A 173 -12.82 3.91 -16.47
CA LEU A 173 -11.38 3.81 -16.32
C LEU A 173 -10.69 4.68 -17.36
N PRO A 174 -10.25 5.90 -17.03
CA PRO A 174 -9.43 6.70 -17.91
C PRO A 174 -8.09 5.99 -18.16
N MET A 175 -7.74 5.85 -19.43
CA MET A 175 -6.53 5.18 -19.89
C MET A 175 -5.79 6.10 -20.84
N ARG A 176 -4.48 6.10 -20.77
CA ARG A 176 -3.60 6.79 -21.71
C ARG A 176 -2.63 5.79 -22.32
N LEU A 177 -2.56 5.72 -23.63
CA LEU A 177 -1.70 4.82 -24.38
C LEU A 177 -0.70 5.63 -25.20
N ALA A 178 0.59 5.41 -24.99
CA ALA A 178 1.63 5.91 -25.88
C ALA A 178 2.09 4.79 -26.82
N LEU A 179 2.28 5.12 -28.09
CA LEU A 179 2.79 4.22 -29.12
C LEU A 179 3.89 4.91 -29.90
N GLY A 180 4.97 4.19 -30.19
CA GLY A 180 6.08 4.67 -30.99
C GLY A 180 6.73 3.52 -31.76
N GLU A 181 7.43 3.84 -32.83
CA GLU A 181 8.22 2.88 -33.60
C GLU A 181 9.71 3.19 -33.40
N GLY A 182 10.36 2.31 -32.65
CA GLY A 182 11.78 2.43 -32.32
C GLY A 182 12.65 1.47 -33.14
N PRO A 183 13.96 1.42 -32.85
CA PRO A 183 14.91 0.53 -33.52
C PRO A 183 14.57 -0.95 -33.47
N HIS A 184 13.88 -1.39 -32.41
CA HIS A 184 13.48 -2.78 -32.21
C HIS A 184 12.01 -3.06 -32.54
N GLY A 185 11.34 -2.14 -33.23
CA GLY A 185 9.96 -2.25 -33.66
C GLY A 185 8.99 -1.36 -32.88
N TRP A 186 7.70 -1.69 -32.94
CA TRP A 186 6.67 -0.93 -32.24
C TRP A 186 6.76 -1.18 -30.73
N CYS A 187 6.74 -0.12 -29.96
CA CYS A 187 6.73 -0.14 -28.50
C CYS A 187 5.59 0.73 -27.96
N GLY A 188 5.21 0.50 -26.74
CA GLY A 188 4.16 1.28 -26.10
C GLY A 188 4.26 1.29 -24.57
N ALA A 189 3.56 2.24 -24.00
CA ALA A 189 3.29 2.24 -22.56
C ALA A 189 1.87 2.70 -22.29
N ILE A 190 1.29 2.18 -21.22
CA ILE A 190 -0.06 2.52 -20.81
C ILE A 190 -0.08 3.11 -19.40
N GLU A 191 -0.95 4.10 -19.23
CA GLU A 191 -1.31 4.63 -17.92
C GLU A 191 -2.78 4.34 -17.63
N ILE A 192 -3.07 3.85 -16.44
CA ILE A 192 -4.43 3.73 -15.89
C ILE A 192 -4.38 4.43 -14.54
N ILE A 193 -4.51 5.75 -14.58
CA ILE A 193 -4.22 6.62 -13.44
C ILE A 193 -5.07 6.25 -12.22
N SER A 194 -6.37 5.94 -12.43
CA SER A 194 -7.28 5.51 -11.38
C SER A 194 -6.90 4.19 -10.70
N GLN A 195 -5.97 3.43 -11.27
CA GLN A 195 -5.42 2.20 -10.72
C GLN A 195 -3.95 2.33 -10.32
N GLY A 196 -3.37 3.54 -10.37
CA GLY A 196 -1.97 3.77 -10.05
C GLY A 196 -0.98 3.25 -11.08
N VAL A 197 -1.47 2.78 -12.24
CA VAL A 197 -0.61 2.31 -13.33
C VAL A 197 -0.03 3.50 -14.07
N ARG A 198 1.29 3.62 -14.09
CA ARG A 198 2.01 4.70 -14.78
C ARG A 198 3.09 4.11 -15.66
N GLU A 199 3.22 4.64 -16.86
CA GLU A 199 4.28 4.29 -17.81
C GLU A 199 4.55 2.78 -17.93
N LEU A 200 3.49 1.96 -17.72
CA LEU A 200 3.63 0.52 -17.81
C LEU A 200 3.95 0.15 -19.25
N ALA A 201 5.16 -0.37 -19.50
CA ALA A 201 5.53 -0.87 -20.80
C ALA A 201 4.58 -2.00 -21.24
N VAL A 202 4.12 -1.94 -22.47
CA VAL A 202 3.19 -2.91 -23.07
C VAL A 202 3.77 -3.51 -24.34
N GLY A 203 3.47 -4.78 -24.56
CA GLY A 203 3.81 -5.43 -25.83
C GLY A 203 2.94 -4.88 -26.96
N VAL A 204 3.57 -4.43 -28.05
CA VAL A 204 2.87 -3.87 -29.20
C VAL A 204 3.21 -4.67 -30.45
N GLU A 205 2.19 -5.19 -31.09
CA GLU A 205 2.30 -5.90 -32.37
C GLU A 205 1.53 -5.11 -33.44
N ARG A 206 2.20 -4.77 -34.54
CA ARG A 206 1.56 -4.12 -35.68
C ARG A 206 0.74 -5.15 -36.45
N THR A 207 -0.55 -4.90 -36.64
CA THR A 207 -1.44 -5.74 -37.45
C THR A 207 -1.72 -5.10 -38.81
N ALA A 208 -2.41 -5.77 -39.70
CA ALA A 208 -2.79 -5.25 -40.99
C ALA A 208 -3.65 -3.96 -40.92
N THR A 209 -4.47 -3.83 -39.88
CA THR A 209 -5.42 -2.72 -39.71
C THR A 209 -5.08 -1.78 -38.55
N GLY A 210 -4.12 -2.15 -37.69
CA GLY A 210 -3.82 -1.35 -36.50
C GLY A 210 -2.83 -2.01 -35.57
N PHE A 211 -3.20 -2.23 -34.32
CA PHE A 211 -2.29 -2.73 -33.30
C PHE A 211 -2.97 -3.77 -32.41
N LYS A 212 -2.18 -4.72 -31.95
CA LYS A 212 -2.51 -5.57 -30.81
C LYS A 212 -1.59 -5.20 -29.66
N VAL A 213 -2.18 -4.70 -28.58
CA VAL A 213 -1.47 -4.28 -27.37
C VAL A 213 -1.70 -5.33 -26.28
N ARG A 214 -0.64 -5.81 -25.67
CA ARG A 214 -0.68 -6.79 -24.57
C ARG A 214 -0.21 -6.13 -23.29
N LEU A 215 -1.10 -6.06 -22.31
CA LEU A 215 -0.76 -5.55 -20.99
C LEU A 215 -0.24 -6.71 -20.13
N PRO A 216 0.94 -6.55 -19.51
CA PRO A 216 1.52 -7.57 -18.63
C PRO A 216 0.81 -7.54 -17.27
N VAL A 217 -0.49 -7.87 -17.22
CA VAL A 217 -1.32 -7.93 -16.01
C VAL A 217 -1.75 -9.38 -15.76
N GLY A 218 -1.94 -9.76 -14.51
CA GLY A 218 -2.07 -11.13 -14.00
C GLY A 218 -3.00 -12.11 -14.72
N SER A 219 -4.07 -11.66 -15.37
CA SER A 219 -4.70 -12.31 -16.52
C SER A 219 -4.39 -11.43 -17.71
N VAL A 220 -3.61 -11.93 -18.67
CA VAL A 220 -3.14 -11.14 -19.82
C VAL A 220 -4.29 -10.34 -20.41
N ALA A 221 -4.21 -9.01 -20.26
CA ALA A 221 -5.15 -8.12 -20.92
C ALA A 221 -4.64 -7.80 -22.33
N THR A 222 -5.54 -7.82 -23.29
CA THR A 222 -5.24 -7.47 -24.68
C THR A 222 -6.16 -6.38 -25.18
N ILE A 223 -5.62 -5.48 -25.99
CA ILE A 223 -6.40 -4.48 -26.70
C ILE A 223 -6.13 -4.67 -28.18
N GLU A 224 -7.15 -5.02 -28.95
CA GLU A 224 -7.09 -5.13 -30.40
C GLU A 224 -7.67 -3.86 -30.99
N LEU A 225 -6.85 -3.11 -31.74
CA LEU A 225 -7.16 -1.77 -32.22
C LEU A 225 -7.05 -1.70 -33.73
N ALA A 226 -8.04 -1.12 -34.39
CA ALA A 226 -7.95 -0.62 -35.75
C ALA A 226 -7.59 0.87 -35.71
N ALA A 227 -6.69 1.29 -36.60
CA ALA A 227 -6.28 2.68 -36.73
C ALA A 227 -6.94 3.34 -37.96
N ASP A 228 -7.35 4.59 -37.84
CA ASP A 228 -7.72 5.40 -38.99
C ASP A 228 -6.51 5.73 -39.86
N ALA A 229 -6.73 6.25 -41.06
CA ALA A 229 -5.67 6.51 -42.02
C ALA A 229 -4.59 7.52 -41.51
N GLU A 230 -4.96 8.41 -40.60
CA GLU A 230 -4.08 9.44 -40.03
C GLU A 230 -3.52 9.02 -38.65
N MET A 231 -3.92 7.87 -38.16
CA MET A 231 -3.62 7.39 -36.80
C MET A 231 -4.02 8.43 -35.73
N LYS A 232 -5.16 9.08 -35.92
CA LYS A 232 -5.75 9.98 -34.91
C LYS A 232 -6.70 9.28 -33.98
N VAL A 233 -7.30 8.19 -34.46
CA VAL A 233 -8.23 7.37 -33.69
C VAL A 233 -7.81 5.91 -33.77
N LEU A 234 -7.77 5.26 -32.61
CA LEU A 234 -7.57 3.82 -32.49
C LEU A 234 -8.81 3.25 -31.82
N GLU A 235 -9.56 2.42 -32.53
CA GLU A 235 -10.84 1.88 -32.05
C GLU A 235 -10.84 0.36 -32.06
N GLY A 236 -11.38 -0.24 -30.99
CA GLY A 236 -11.35 -1.69 -30.91
C GLY A 236 -11.92 -2.26 -29.62
N THR A 237 -11.34 -3.36 -29.18
CA THR A 237 -11.85 -4.13 -28.04
C THR A 237 -10.76 -4.37 -27.00
N PHE A 238 -11.05 -4.03 -25.78
CA PHE A 238 -10.30 -4.47 -24.61
C PHE A 238 -10.84 -5.84 -24.15
N SER A 239 -9.93 -6.76 -23.84
CA SER A 239 -10.27 -8.10 -23.36
C SER A 239 -9.37 -8.49 -22.19
N GLN A 240 -9.97 -8.95 -21.08
CA GLN A 240 -9.24 -9.46 -19.93
C GLN A 240 -10.09 -10.51 -19.20
N ALA A 241 -9.58 -11.72 -19.03
CA ALA A 241 -10.35 -12.84 -18.50
C ALA A 241 -11.68 -13.02 -19.24
N THR A 242 -12.80 -12.93 -18.56
CA THR A 242 -14.16 -13.02 -19.15
C THR A 242 -14.71 -11.67 -19.62
N PHE A 243 -14.06 -10.56 -19.26
CA PHE A 243 -14.50 -9.24 -19.67
C PHE A 243 -14.09 -8.90 -21.11
N ARG A 244 -15.02 -8.36 -21.89
CA ARG A 244 -14.79 -7.74 -23.19
C ARG A 244 -15.61 -6.46 -23.29
N GLY A 245 -14.94 -5.36 -23.66
CA GLY A 245 -15.59 -4.06 -23.82
C GLY A 245 -15.00 -3.25 -24.96
N PRO A 246 -15.79 -2.41 -25.63
CA PRO A 246 -15.29 -1.51 -26.65
C PRO A 246 -14.40 -0.45 -26.02
N ILE A 247 -13.36 -0.05 -26.75
CA ILE A 247 -12.46 1.04 -26.35
C ILE A 247 -12.10 1.89 -27.57
N ARG A 248 -12.06 3.19 -27.38
CA ARG A 248 -11.70 4.15 -28.39
C ARG A 248 -10.67 5.12 -27.83
N PHE A 249 -9.50 5.13 -28.41
CA PHE A 249 -8.40 6.03 -28.10
C PHE A 249 -8.37 7.17 -29.11
N GLU A 250 -8.24 8.40 -28.63
CA GLU A 250 -8.13 9.60 -29.46
C GLU A 250 -6.77 10.25 -29.24
N LEU A 251 -6.10 10.64 -30.35
CA LEU A 251 -4.78 11.27 -30.31
C LEU A 251 -4.87 12.60 -29.55
N VAL A 252 -3.98 12.78 -28.59
CA VAL A 252 -3.83 14.03 -27.85
C VAL A 252 -2.58 14.74 -28.35
N ALA A 253 -2.78 15.91 -28.94
CA ALA A 253 -1.67 16.74 -29.42
C ALA A 253 -0.79 17.17 -28.23
N ASP A 254 0.53 17.11 -28.42
CA ASP A 254 1.54 17.53 -27.43
C ASP A 254 1.45 16.85 -26.05
N ALA A 255 0.70 15.73 -25.93
CA ALA A 255 0.65 14.99 -24.70
C ALA A 255 1.93 14.18 -24.47
N LYS A 256 2.35 14.10 -23.22
CA LYS A 256 3.38 13.18 -22.75
C LYS A 256 2.74 12.21 -21.77
N LEU A 257 3.28 11.01 -21.64
CA LEU A 257 3.03 10.20 -20.47
C LEU A 257 3.62 10.97 -19.29
N ALA A 258 2.78 11.58 -18.54
CA ALA A 258 3.15 12.27 -17.31
C ALA A 258 1.96 12.10 -16.38
N GLY A 259 2.12 11.26 -15.40
CA GLY A 259 1.13 11.14 -14.31
C GLY A 259 0.80 12.52 -13.72
N PRO A 260 -0.26 12.64 -12.93
CA PRO A 260 -0.62 13.91 -12.30
C PRO A 260 0.57 14.46 -11.52
N ARG A 261 0.75 15.78 -11.61
CA ARG A 261 1.82 16.48 -10.89
C ARG A 261 1.64 16.28 -9.39
N ARG A 262 2.76 16.12 -8.67
CA ARG A 262 2.80 16.03 -7.21
C ARG A 262 3.65 17.18 -6.65
N PRO A 263 3.11 18.42 -6.65
CA PRO A 263 3.91 19.62 -6.35
C PRO A 263 4.41 19.67 -4.89
N GLN A 264 3.83 18.86 -4.00
CA GLN A 264 4.23 18.78 -2.59
C GLN A 264 5.29 17.71 -2.31
N ASP A 265 5.65 16.89 -3.30
CA ASP A 265 6.71 15.92 -3.11
C ASP A 265 8.01 16.63 -2.75
N PRO A 266 8.71 16.21 -1.67
CA PRO A 266 9.96 16.82 -1.28
C PRO A 266 11.00 16.74 -2.38
N VAL A 267 11.68 17.86 -2.65
CA VAL A 267 12.72 17.99 -3.67
C VAL A 267 14.01 18.48 -3.02
N ALA A 268 15.13 17.84 -3.34
CA ALA A 268 16.46 18.26 -2.87
C ALA A 268 16.87 19.64 -3.44
N PRO A 269 17.70 20.43 -2.71
CA PRO A 269 18.35 20.07 -1.46
C PRO A 269 17.43 20.17 -0.24
N PHE A 270 17.51 19.16 0.64
CA PHE A 270 16.69 19.13 1.86
C PHE A 270 17.35 19.89 3.00
N PRO A 271 16.59 20.62 3.86
CA PRO A 271 17.11 21.24 5.09
C PRO A 271 17.13 20.21 6.26
N TYR A 272 17.31 18.95 5.97
CA TYR A 272 17.39 17.84 6.91
C TYR A 272 18.23 16.70 6.32
N GLN A 273 18.62 15.76 7.17
CA GLN A 273 19.31 14.54 6.77
C GLN A 273 18.35 13.35 6.86
N GLU A 274 18.33 12.50 5.86
CA GLU A 274 17.66 11.21 5.88
C GLU A 274 18.69 10.09 6.02
N THR A 275 18.37 9.12 6.88
CA THR A 275 19.20 7.95 7.14
C THR A 275 18.33 6.71 7.11
N GLU A 276 18.70 5.74 6.29
CA GLU A 276 18.07 4.42 6.29
C GLU A 276 18.39 3.69 7.60
N VAL A 277 17.36 3.10 8.20
CA VAL A 277 17.46 2.40 9.48
C VAL A 277 16.87 1.00 9.40
N ARG A 278 17.38 0.12 10.24
CA ARG A 278 16.85 -1.22 10.48
C ARG A 278 16.58 -1.37 11.96
N ILE A 279 15.40 -1.84 12.29
CA ILE A 279 14.93 -1.97 13.68
C ILE A 279 14.56 -3.43 13.88
N ASP A 280 15.32 -4.14 14.69
CA ASP A 280 15.06 -5.53 15.00
C ASP A 280 13.84 -5.63 15.92
N HIS A 281 12.89 -6.43 15.53
CA HIS A 281 11.71 -6.75 16.31
C HIS A 281 11.92 -8.09 17.04
N PRO A 282 11.52 -8.20 18.30
CA PRO A 282 11.76 -9.40 19.12
C PRO A 282 11.14 -10.69 18.59
N ASN A 283 10.10 -10.59 17.74
CA ASN A 283 9.50 -11.75 17.09
C ASN A 283 10.35 -12.28 15.89
N GLY A 284 11.54 -11.71 15.65
CA GLY A 284 12.44 -12.09 14.58
C GLY A 284 12.29 -11.29 13.27
N ASN A 285 11.32 -10.38 13.19
CA ASN A 285 11.20 -9.47 12.06
C ASN A 285 12.20 -8.32 12.18
N THR A 286 12.44 -7.62 11.06
CA THR A 286 13.18 -6.35 11.03
C THR A 286 12.32 -5.32 10.31
N LEU A 287 12.14 -4.15 10.90
CA LEU A 287 11.50 -3.02 10.24
C LEU A 287 12.55 -2.18 9.53
N GLY A 288 12.39 -2.01 8.22
CA GLY A 288 13.18 -1.07 7.43
C GLY A 288 12.51 0.29 7.44
N GLY A 289 13.28 1.36 7.64
CA GLY A 289 12.70 2.69 7.73
C GLY A 289 13.66 3.80 7.35
N THR A 290 13.16 5.04 7.38
CA THR A 290 13.93 6.26 7.17
C THR A 290 13.76 7.16 8.40
N LEU A 291 14.88 7.51 9.01
CA LEU A 291 14.95 8.53 10.06
C LEU A 291 15.35 9.87 9.44
N THR A 292 14.46 10.85 9.53
CA THR A 292 14.65 12.22 9.05
C THR A 292 15.03 13.10 10.23
N ILE A 293 16.23 13.71 10.20
CA ILE A 293 16.75 14.59 11.27
C ILE A 293 16.85 16.02 10.77
N PRO A 294 16.13 16.98 11.37
CA PRO A 294 16.20 18.41 11.03
C PRO A 294 17.63 18.97 11.14
N ALA A 295 18.02 19.84 10.21
CA ALA A 295 19.22 20.66 10.36
C ALA A 295 18.99 21.76 11.41
N ASP A 296 17.78 22.36 11.45
CA ASP A 296 17.40 23.32 12.47
C ASP A 296 17.26 22.65 13.84
N LYS A 297 17.96 23.18 14.82
CA LYS A 297 17.96 22.70 16.21
C LYS A 297 17.18 23.65 17.16
N GLY A 298 16.39 24.57 16.62
CA GLY A 298 15.65 25.56 17.40
C GLY A 298 14.68 24.97 18.44
N LEU A 299 14.19 23.74 18.21
CA LEU A 299 13.39 23.00 19.17
C LEU A 299 14.18 22.08 20.09
N ALA A 300 15.52 22.03 19.97
CA ALA A 300 16.31 21.13 20.79
C ALA A 300 16.28 21.52 22.28
N ARG A 301 16.13 20.51 23.15
CA ARG A 301 16.29 20.60 24.59
C ARG A 301 17.49 19.76 25.00
N ALA A 302 18.48 20.39 25.61
CA ALA A 302 19.77 19.74 25.91
C ALA A 302 20.41 19.05 24.67
N GLY A 303 20.31 19.67 23.49
CA GLY A 303 20.85 19.17 22.24
C GLY A 303 19.99 18.07 21.56
N ARG A 304 18.83 17.71 22.10
CA ARG A 304 17.96 16.65 21.62
C ARG A 304 16.64 17.20 21.06
N LEU A 305 16.20 16.62 19.96
CA LEU A 305 15.00 17.03 19.21
C LEU A 305 13.75 16.28 19.67
N PRO A 306 12.58 16.91 19.57
CA PRO A 306 11.31 16.18 19.57
C PRO A 306 11.24 15.32 18.31
N ALA A 307 10.48 14.24 18.37
CA ALA A 307 10.33 13.33 17.24
C ALA A 307 8.93 12.71 17.16
N VAL A 308 8.59 12.16 15.99
CA VAL A 308 7.38 11.38 15.78
C VAL A 308 7.65 10.10 14.99
N VAL A 309 6.83 9.08 15.24
CA VAL A 309 6.71 7.90 14.38
C VAL A 309 5.44 8.08 13.55
N LEU A 310 5.50 7.83 12.24
CA LEU A 310 4.32 7.78 11.38
C LEU A 310 3.86 6.33 11.23
N VAL A 311 2.55 6.08 11.36
CA VAL A 311 1.93 4.76 11.32
C VAL A 311 0.87 4.75 10.23
N THR A 312 1.03 3.84 9.27
CA THR A 312 0.26 3.71 8.05
C THR A 312 -1.19 3.24 8.28
N GLY A 313 -2.03 3.46 7.29
CA GLY A 313 -3.38 2.92 7.22
C GLY A 313 -3.42 1.46 6.79
N SER A 314 -4.64 0.94 6.55
CA SER A 314 -4.89 -0.46 6.21
C SER A 314 -4.26 -0.89 4.88
N GLY A 315 -3.75 -2.10 4.87
CA GLY A 315 -3.12 -2.72 3.71
C GLY A 315 -1.58 -2.63 3.75
N PRO A 316 -0.87 -3.38 2.90
CA PRO A 316 0.59 -3.39 2.87
C PRO A 316 1.12 -2.07 2.33
N GLN A 317 1.64 -1.22 3.20
CA GLN A 317 2.11 0.13 2.89
C GLN A 317 3.62 0.25 3.00
N ASN A 318 4.22 1.03 2.10
CA ASN A 318 5.59 1.47 2.31
C ASN A 318 5.63 2.67 3.27
N ARG A 319 6.81 3.02 3.72
CA ARG A 319 7.09 4.12 4.68
C ARG A 319 6.55 5.50 4.28
N ASN A 320 6.19 5.69 3.01
CA ASN A 320 5.61 6.93 2.50
C ASN A 320 4.08 6.89 2.44
N GLU A 321 3.46 5.75 2.80
CA GLU A 321 2.03 5.49 2.60
C GLU A 321 1.63 5.78 1.14
N GLU A 322 2.42 5.27 0.20
CA GLU A 322 2.31 5.63 -1.20
C GLU A 322 1.06 5.07 -1.84
N LEU A 323 0.23 5.96 -2.37
CA LEU A 323 -1.04 5.63 -2.99
C LEU A 323 -1.30 6.48 -4.22
N LEU A 324 -1.50 5.83 -5.39
CA LEU A 324 -1.82 6.51 -6.65
C LEU A 324 -0.82 7.64 -6.98
N GLY A 325 0.45 7.44 -6.61
CA GLY A 325 1.55 8.37 -6.78
C GLY A 325 1.59 9.51 -5.77
N HIS A 326 0.68 9.60 -4.83
CA HIS A 326 0.84 10.44 -3.65
C HIS A 326 1.76 9.77 -2.64
N ARG A 327 2.52 10.58 -1.91
CA ARG A 327 3.41 10.14 -0.83
C ARG A 327 3.12 10.96 0.44
N PRO A 328 1.93 10.78 1.06
CA PRO A 328 1.50 11.65 2.15
C PRO A 328 2.49 11.67 3.33
N PHE A 329 3.07 10.54 3.69
CA PHE A 329 4.04 10.51 4.79
C PHE A 329 5.38 11.15 4.44
N ALA A 330 5.79 11.19 3.18
CA ALA A 330 6.94 11.98 2.77
C ALA A 330 6.66 13.48 2.91
N VAL A 331 5.47 13.93 2.53
CA VAL A 331 5.03 15.33 2.66
C VAL A 331 4.92 15.75 4.13
N ILE A 332 4.34 14.91 4.98
CA ILE A 332 4.25 15.15 6.43
C ILE A 332 5.63 15.21 7.06
N ALA A 333 6.52 14.28 6.69
CA ALA A 333 7.89 14.24 7.22
C ALA A 333 8.71 15.47 6.83
N ASP A 334 8.61 15.93 5.58
CA ASP A 334 9.26 17.17 5.13
C ASP A 334 8.77 18.38 5.93
N ALA A 335 7.44 18.52 6.11
CA ALA A 335 6.86 19.62 6.83
C ALA A 335 7.28 19.65 8.33
N LEU A 336 7.27 18.50 8.98
CA LEU A 336 7.70 18.35 10.38
C LEU A 336 9.21 18.60 10.53
N ALA A 337 10.02 18.06 9.63
CA ALA A 337 11.48 18.26 9.67
C ALA A 337 11.87 19.72 9.45
N ARG A 338 11.18 20.45 8.55
CA ARG A 338 11.34 21.90 8.40
C ARG A 338 10.93 22.69 9.63
N ALA A 339 10.02 22.14 10.44
CA ALA A 339 9.60 22.73 11.72
C ALA A 339 10.44 22.29 12.92
N GLY A 340 11.55 21.53 12.71
CA GLY A 340 12.47 21.12 13.76
C GLY A 340 12.09 19.85 14.51
N VAL A 341 11.14 19.06 14.01
CA VAL A 341 10.71 17.76 14.56
C VAL A 341 11.31 16.63 13.73
N ALA A 342 12.01 15.69 14.38
CA ALA A 342 12.54 14.51 13.72
C ALA A 342 11.40 13.52 13.39
N VAL A 343 11.55 12.73 12.32
CA VAL A 343 10.49 11.83 11.86
C VAL A 343 11.06 10.44 11.55
N LEU A 344 10.45 9.41 12.09
CA LEU A 344 10.68 8.02 11.73
C LEU A 344 9.49 7.49 10.92
N ARG A 345 9.78 6.93 9.77
CA ARG A 345 8.82 6.26 8.89
C ARG A 345 9.33 4.85 8.60
N CYS A 346 8.51 3.83 8.81
CA CYS A 346 8.86 2.45 8.53
C CYS A 346 7.97 1.85 7.45
N ASP A 347 8.54 0.94 6.66
CA ASP A 347 7.73 0.04 5.83
C ASP A 347 7.00 -0.94 6.74
N ASP A 348 5.78 -1.31 6.42
CA ASP A 348 5.05 -2.35 7.14
C ASP A 348 5.79 -3.69 7.06
N ARG A 349 5.57 -4.58 8.04
CA ARG A 349 6.14 -5.92 8.00
C ARG A 349 5.86 -6.63 6.66
N GLY A 350 6.89 -7.22 6.06
CA GLY A 350 6.80 -7.88 4.75
C GLY A 350 6.66 -6.96 3.55
N VAL A 351 6.85 -5.65 3.73
CA VAL A 351 6.82 -4.63 2.66
C VAL A 351 8.18 -3.94 2.57
N GLY A 352 8.57 -3.53 1.38
CA GLY A 352 9.79 -2.73 1.16
C GLY A 352 11.03 -3.36 1.76
N ALA A 353 11.71 -2.65 2.66
CA ALA A 353 12.90 -3.11 3.37
C ALA A 353 12.59 -3.87 4.68
N SER A 354 11.32 -3.99 5.07
CA SER A 354 10.90 -4.74 6.26
C SER A 354 10.77 -6.22 5.96
N THR A 355 11.20 -7.06 6.90
CA THR A 355 11.04 -8.51 6.84
C THR A 355 9.76 -8.98 7.53
N GLY A 356 9.52 -10.29 7.56
CA GLY A 356 8.31 -10.88 8.12
C GLY A 356 7.21 -11.05 7.09
N ALA A 357 5.97 -11.28 7.54
CA ALA A 357 4.81 -11.46 6.68
C ALA A 357 3.71 -10.46 7.05
N PHE A 358 3.19 -9.77 6.04
CA PHE A 358 1.99 -8.94 6.19
C PHE A 358 0.74 -9.84 6.30
N ALA A 359 0.65 -10.87 5.46
CA ALA A 359 -0.46 -11.82 5.48
C ALA A 359 -0.54 -12.57 6.82
N GLY A 360 -1.72 -12.58 7.42
CA GLY A 360 -1.97 -13.18 8.73
C GLY A 360 -1.60 -12.31 9.93
N ALA A 361 -1.02 -11.11 9.71
CA ALA A 361 -0.84 -10.12 10.76
C ALA A 361 -2.14 -9.35 11.03
N THR A 362 -2.30 -8.82 12.23
CA THR A 362 -3.47 -8.08 12.68
C THR A 362 -3.09 -6.65 13.08
N SER A 363 -4.09 -5.78 13.33
CA SER A 363 -3.84 -4.43 13.86
C SER A 363 -3.04 -4.44 15.16
N ILE A 364 -3.14 -5.51 15.96
CA ILE A 364 -2.34 -5.68 17.18
C ILE A 364 -0.88 -5.97 16.86
N ASP A 365 -0.61 -6.75 15.83
CA ASP A 365 0.76 -6.99 15.35
C ASP A 365 1.39 -5.69 14.83
N PHE A 366 0.63 -4.88 14.09
CA PHE A 366 1.08 -3.56 13.62
C PHE A 366 1.26 -2.57 14.77
N ALA A 367 0.44 -2.65 15.83
CA ALA A 367 0.66 -1.87 17.04
C ALA A 367 1.97 -2.27 17.75
N SER A 368 2.33 -3.57 17.75
CA SER A 368 3.62 -4.03 18.26
C SER A 368 4.80 -3.49 17.42
N ASP A 369 4.69 -3.46 16.10
CA ASP A 369 5.70 -2.85 15.23
C ASP A 369 5.87 -1.35 15.53
N ALA A 370 4.77 -0.61 15.66
CA ALA A 370 4.78 0.81 15.97
C ALA A 370 5.35 1.10 17.36
N ASP A 371 5.06 0.25 18.35
CA ASP A 371 5.63 0.35 19.71
C ASP A 371 7.14 0.19 19.69
N ILE A 372 7.65 -0.87 19.03
CA ILE A 372 9.09 -1.12 18.89
C ILE A 372 9.79 0.00 18.11
N ALA A 373 9.18 0.51 17.05
CA ALA A 373 9.71 1.65 16.30
C ALA A 373 9.84 2.91 17.19
N SER A 374 8.82 3.17 18.03
CA SER A 374 8.85 4.29 18.95
C SER A 374 9.91 4.15 20.04
N GLU A 375 10.06 2.94 20.59
CA GLU A 375 11.09 2.64 21.59
C GLU A 375 12.49 2.72 21.00
N TRP A 376 12.69 2.27 19.77
CA TRP A 376 13.96 2.45 19.07
C TRP A 376 14.27 3.94 18.86
N LEU A 377 13.28 4.74 18.44
CA LEU A 377 13.44 6.18 18.23
C LEU A 377 13.82 6.91 19.51
N LYS A 378 13.21 6.60 20.65
CA LYS A 378 13.50 7.17 21.97
C LYS A 378 14.94 6.92 22.44
N ARG A 379 15.58 5.85 21.97
CA ARG A 379 16.97 5.49 22.30
C ARG A 379 18.01 6.25 21.46
N GLN A 380 17.60 6.93 20.40
CA GLN A 380 18.54 7.66 19.55
C GLN A 380 19.17 8.84 20.31
N PRO A 381 20.50 9.05 20.21
CA PRO A 381 21.20 10.06 21.01
C PRO A 381 20.74 11.50 20.70
N THR A 382 20.23 11.73 19.50
CA THR A 382 19.74 13.04 19.04
C THR A 382 18.28 13.31 19.42
N ILE A 383 17.57 12.34 19.98
CA ILE A 383 16.14 12.43 20.28
C ILE A 383 15.89 12.62 21.77
N ASP A 384 14.95 13.50 22.09
CA ASP A 384 14.42 13.66 23.44
C ASP A 384 13.27 12.70 23.66
N ALA A 385 13.51 11.62 24.36
CA ALA A 385 12.56 10.52 24.55
C ALA A 385 11.24 10.96 25.20
N ALA A 386 11.25 12.00 26.05
CA ALA A 386 10.04 12.56 26.65
C ALA A 386 9.22 13.44 25.69
N ARG A 387 9.69 13.62 24.46
CA ARG A 387 9.02 14.39 23.41
C ARG A 387 8.84 13.59 22.12
N VAL A 388 8.69 12.27 22.24
CA VAL A 388 8.36 11.40 21.14
C VAL A 388 6.85 11.23 21.08
N GLY A 389 6.25 11.57 19.94
CA GLY A 389 4.83 11.36 19.63
C GLY A 389 4.63 10.32 18.53
N MET A 390 3.36 10.09 18.20
CA MET A 390 2.96 9.19 17.11
C MET A 390 1.86 9.84 16.27
N ILE A 391 1.95 9.70 14.96
CA ILE A 391 0.92 10.17 14.02
C ILE A 391 0.44 8.94 13.24
N GLY A 392 -0.82 8.57 13.39
CA GLY A 392 -1.41 7.45 12.68
C GLY A 392 -2.51 7.90 11.73
N HIS A 393 -2.59 7.27 10.55
CA HIS A 393 -3.62 7.50 9.57
C HIS A 393 -4.57 6.30 9.47
N SER A 394 -5.88 6.53 9.45
CA SER A 394 -6.89 5.48 9.26
C SER A 394 -6.71 4.35 10.30
N GLU A 395 -6.34 3.11 9.93
CA GLU A 395 -6.01 2.04 10.87
C GLU A 395 -4.85 2.44 11.80
N GLY A 396 -3.83 3.17 11.30
CA GLY A 396 -2.78 3.73 12.14
C GLY A 396 -3.30 4.66 13.23
N ALA A 397 -4.43 5.35 12.98
CA ALA A 397 -5.11 6.14 13.99
C ALA A 397 -5.90 5.31 15.03
N MET A 398 -6.11 4.00 14.80
CA MET A 398 -6.53 3.04 15.84
C MET A 398 -5.32 2.48 16.59
N ILE A 399 -4.20 2.30 15.89
CA ILE A 399 -2.96 1.74 16.44
C ILE A 399 -2.32 2.71 17.45
N ALA A 400 -2.20 3.99 17.12
CA ALA A 400 -1.54 4.97 17.98
C ALA A 400 -2.15 5.05 19.41
N PRO A 401 -3.47 5.06 19.60
CA PRO A 401 -4.10 4.95 20.92
C PRO A 401 -3.76 3.66 21.67
N ILE A 402 -3.67 2.52 20.97
CA ILE A 402 -3.29 1.22 21.57
C ILE A 402 -1.86 1.30 22.11
N VAL A 403 -0.91 1.81 21.34
CA VAL A 403 0.48 2.00 21.77
C VAL A 403 0.56 2.97 22.94
N ALA A 404 -0.14 4.08 22.90
CA ALA A 404 -0.18 5.06 23.99
C ALA A 404 -0.69 4.40 25.30
N MET A 405 -1.75 3.59 25.21
CA MET A 405 -2.29 2.86 26.36
C MET A 405 -1.29 1.83 26.89
N TRP A 406 -0.61 1.07 26.04
CA TRP A 406 0.38 0.09 26.47
C TRP A 406 1.55 0.73 27.21
N GLN A 407 2.06 1.85 26.73
CA GLN A 407 3.18 2.56 27.34
C GLN A 407 2.80 3.26 28.66
N ASN A 408 1.54 3.65 28.81
CA ASN A 408 1.04 4.22 30.08
C ASN A 408 0.72 3.17 31.15
N ALA A 409 0.56 1.90 30.80
CA ALA A 409 0.23 0.84 31.75
C ALA A 409 1.34 0.50 32.78
N GLY A 410 2.50 1.14 32.68
CA GLY A 410 3.43 1.30 33.81
C GLY A 410 4.36 0.14 34.15
N ASP A 411 4.32 -0.99 33.45
CA ASP A 411 5.09 -2.18 33.81
C ASP A 411 6.54 -2.17 33.26
N LEU A 412 6.89 -1.20 32.39
CA LEU A 412 8.22 -1.05 31.84
C LEU A 412 8.79 0.36 32.13
N PRO A 413 10.10 0.48 32.35
CA PRO A 413 10.76 1.76 32.55
C PRO A 413 10.98 2.50 31.21
N VAL A 414 9.86 2.83 30.53
CA VAL A 414 9.86 3.60 29.27
C VAL A 414 9.13 4.92 29.51
N ASP A 415 9.61 6.02 28.89
CA ASP A 415 8.80 7.22 28.83
C ASP A 415 7.59 6.96 27.93
N PRO A 416 6.37 7.34 28.34
CA PRO A 416 5.19 7.20 27.50
C PRO A 416 5.31 8.09 26.24
N LEU A 417 4.43 7.87 25.26
CA LEU A 417 4.29 8.82 24.16
C LEU A 417 3.89 10.20 24.72
N ALA A 418 4.53 11.25 24.24
CA ALA A 418 4.26 12.61 24.68
C ALA A 418 2.92 13.16 24.14
N PHE A 419 2.51 12.68 22.98
CA PHE A 419 1.28 13.04 22.30
C PHE A 419 0.98 12.07 21.15
N ILE A 420 -0.26 12.10 20.66
CA ILE A 420 -0.63 11.38 19.43
C ILE A 420 -1.47 12.29 18.51
N VAL A 421 -1.34 12.05 17.20
CA VAL A 421 -2.19 12.67 16.18
C VAL A 421 -2.90 11.57 15.41
N LEU A 422 -4.21 11.68 15.29
CA LEU A 422 -5.09 10.73 14.67
C LEU A 422 -5.67 11.33 13.39
N LEU A 423 -5.18 10.88 12.24
CA LEU A 423 -5.66 11.30 10.93
C LEU A 423 -6.76 10.35 10.47
N ALA A 424 -7.97 10.88 10.27
CA ALA A 424 -9.15 10.10 9.91
C ALA A 424 -9.41 8.91 10.88
N PRO A 425 -9.52 9.14 12.20
CA PRO A 425 -9.62 8.09 13.20
C PRO A 425 -10.97 7.37 13.17
N PRO A 426 -11.02 6.04 13.05
CA PRO A 426 -12.21 5.27 13.38
C PRO A 426 -12.48 5.34 14.88
N ALA A 427 -13.69 5.76 15.26
CA ALA A 427 -14.18 5.74 16.63
C ALA A 427 -15.39 4.79 16.80
N GLU A 428 -16.00 4.38 15.69
CA GLU A 428 -16.98 3.28 15.60
C GLU A 428 -16.27 1.92 15.67
N SER A 429 -17.00 0.84 16.01
CA SER A 429 -16.44 -0.51 15.83
C SER A 429 -16.12 -0.76 14.34
N GLY A 430 -15.20 -1.70 14.07
CA GLY A 430 -14.87 -2.06 12.70
C GLY A 430 -16.11 -2.43 11.87
N ALA A 431 -17.03 -3.22 12.44
CA ALA A 431 -18.30 -3.56 11.80
C ALA A 431 -19.13 -2.32 11.42
N GLN A 432 -19.24 -1.35 12.33
CA GLN A 432 -19.97 -0.10 12.10
C GLN A 432 -19.28 0.77 11.07
N THR A 433 -17.96 0.94 11.19
CA THR A 433 -17.13 1.72 10.24
C THR A 433 -17.31 1.21 8.81
N LEU A 434 -17.21 -0.10 8.60
CA LEU A 434 -17.31 -0.70 7.26
C LEU A 434 -18.72 -0.63 6.69
N THR A 435 -19.74 -0.77 7.54
CA THR A 435 -21.14 -0.62 7.12
C THR A 435 -21.42 0.83 6.71
N ARG A 436 -20.95 1.80 7.48
CA ARG A 436 -21.12 3.23 7.18
C ARG A 436 -20.33 3.66 5.95
N GLN A 437 -19.10 3.20 5.81
CA GLN A 437 -18.29 3.40 4.61
C GLN A 437 -19.04 2.93 3.36
N THR A 438 -19.55 1.69 3.39
CA THR A 438 -20.33 1.12 2.29
C THR A 438 -21.55 1.96 1.95
N ALA A 439 -22.33 2.35 2.95
CA ALA A 439 -23.51 3.20 2.77
C ALA A 439 -23.11 4.56 2.15
N ARG A 440 -22.08 5.21 2.70
CA ARG A 440 -21.65 6.54 2.24
C ARG A 440 -21.11 6.53 0.81
N MET A 441 -20.35 5.50 0.44
CA MET A 441 -19.83 5.37 -0.92
C MET A 441 -20.94 5.19 -1.95
N TYR A 442 -21.95 4.36 -1.66
CA TYR A 442 -23.12 4.22 -2.54
C TYR A 442 -23.96 5.48 -2.63
N GLU A 443 -24.17 6.17 -1.50
CA GLU A 443 -24.91 7.44 -1.44
C GLU A 443 -24.24 8.48 -2.34
N VAL A 444 -22.94 8.72 -2.15
CA VAL A 444 -22.16 9.70 -2.93
C VAL A 444 -22.05 9.31 -4.40
N SER A 445 -22.12 8.02 -4.74
CA SER A 445 -22.17 7.54 -6.12
C SER A 445 -23.54 7.72 -6.77
N GLY A 446 -24.55 8.28 -6.08
CA GLY A 446 -25.88 8.52 -6.62
C GLY A 446 -26.77 7.26 -6.69
N THR A 447 -26.47 6.24 -5.89
CA THR A 447 -27.31 5.03 -5.83
C THR A 447 -28.71 5.36 -5.30
N PRO A 448 -29.80 4.91 -5.98
CA PRO A 448 -31.16 5.13 -5.50
C PRO A 448 -31.39 4.60 -4.08
N VAL A 449 -32.09 5.36 -3.25
CA VAL A 449 -32.26 5.09 -1.81
C VAL A 449 -32.82 3.71 -1.52
N GLU A 450 -33.80 3.25 -2.32
CA GLU A 450 -34.45 1.95 -2.14
C GLU A 450 -33.45 0.78 -2.36
N LYS A 451 -32.62 0.88 -3.39
CA LYS A 451 -31.56 -0.10 -3.69
C LYS A 451 -30.45 -0.04 -2.64
N LEU A 452 -30.07 1.17 -2.22
CA LEU A 452 -29.08 1.40 -1.18
C LEU A 452 -29.46 0.71 0.12
N ALA A 453 -30.70 0.86 0.58
CA ALA A 453 -31.16 0.27 1.83
C ALA A 453 -31.00 -1.26 1.86
N VAL A 454 -31.30 -1.95 0.76
CA VAL A 454 -31.15 -3.40 0.64
C VAL A 454 -29.69 -3.82 0.72
N ALA A 455 -28.81 -3.17 -0.03
CA ALA A 455 -27.40 -3.52 -0.06
C ALA A 455 -26.70 -3.24 1.27
N VAL A 456 -27.01 -2.12 1.93
CA VAL A 456 -26.48 -1.77 3.25
C VAL A 456 -26.98 -2.74 4.32
N ALA A 457 -28.26 -3.16 4.26
CA ALA A 457 -28.80 -4.14 5.20
C ALA A 457 -28.10 -5.51 5.06
N ALA A 458 -27.88 -5.97 3.82
CA ALA A 458 -27.16 -7.22 3.55
C ALA A 458 -25.70 -7.13 4.05
N HIS A 459 -25.00 -6.02 3.78
CA HIS A 459 -23.64 -5.79 4.27
C HIS A 459 -23.60 -5.80 5.81
N ALA A 460 -24.49 -5.04 6.46
CA ALA A 460 -24.58 -4.99 7.91
C ALA A 460 -24.89 -6.36 8.54
N ALA A 461 -25.64 -7.23 7.87
CA ALA A 461 -25.89 -8.59 8.34
C ALA A 461 -24.62 -9.45 8.36
N VAL A 462 -23.79 -9.35 7.32
CA VAL A 462 -22.47 -10.02 7.26
C VAL A 462 -21.56 -9.49 8.38
N MET A 463 -21.42 -8.15 8.50
CA MET A 463 -20.56 -7.54 9.53
C MET A 463 -20.97 -7.97 10.95
N ARG A 464 -22.28 -7.94 11.27
CA ARG A 464 -22.78 -8.41 12.57
C ARG A 464 -22.54 -9.91 12.79
N ALA A 465 -22.64 -10.73 11.77
CA ALA A 465 -22.37 -12.15 11.89
C ALA A 465 -20.91 -12.43 12.27
N ILE A 466 -19.96 -11.70 11.68
CA ILE A 466 -18.53 -11.79 12.01
C ILE A 466 -18.27 -11.24 13.42
N GLU A 467 -18.85 -10.08 13.75
CA GLU A 467 -18.75 -9.48 15.09
C GLU A 467 -19.26 -10.44 16.20
N GLN A 468 -20.32 -11.21 15.90
CA GLN A 468 -20.93 -12.19 16.81
C GLN A 468 -20.27 -13.58 16.79
N PHE A 469 -19.11 -13.74 16.18
CA PHE A 469 -18.37 -15.02 16.11
C PHE A 469 -19.16 -16.18 15.47
N ARG A 470 -20.01 -15.90 14.48
CA ARG A 470 -20.72 -16.95 13.78
C ARG A 470 -19.77 -17.80 12.93
N ALA A 471 -20.06 -19.10 12.88
CA ALA A 471 -19.28 -20.05 12.08
C ALA A 471 -19.43 -19.78 10.58
N ALA A 472 -18.46 -20.26 9.78
CA ALA A 472 -18.42 -20.00 8.33
C ALA A 472 -19.64 -20.50 7.57
N ASP A 473 -20.23 -21.62 8.00
CA ASP A 473 -21.47 -22.16 7.41
C ASP A 473 -22.70 -21.25 7.62
N ALA A 474 -22.75 -20.55 8.76
CA ALA A 474 -23.78 -19.55 9.03
C ALA A 474 -23.50 -18.21 8.34
N LEU A 475 -22.25 -17.93 7.98
CA LEU A 475 -21.83 -16.70 7.29
C LEU A 475 -22.13 -16.78 5.78
N GLN A 476 -21.90 -17.93 5.15
CA GLN A 476 -22.01 -18.12 3.70
C GLN A 476 -23.36 -17.68 3.11
N PRO A 477 -24.54 -18.03 3.67
CA PRO A 477 -25.81 -17.56 3.15
C PRO A 477 -25.96 -16.04 3.14
N LEU A 478 -25.42 -15.36 4.15
CA LEU A 478 -25.42 -13.89 4.26
C LEU A 478 -24.51 -13.27 3.20
N VAL A 479 -23.37 -13.90 2.92
CA VAL A 479 -22.45 -13.48 1.86
C VAL A 479 -23.10 -13.64 0.48
N VAL A 480 -23.81 -14.72 0.24
CA VAL A 480 -24.58 -14.91 -1.01
C VAL A 480 -25.62 -13.81 -1.20
N GLU A 481 -26.33 -13.43 -0.15
CA GLU A 481 -27.32 -12.36 -0.21
C GLU A 481 -26.67 -10.99 -0.44
N LEU A 482 -25.55 -10.72 0.23
CA LEU A 482 -24.74 -9.52 -0.01
C LEU A 482 -24.32 -9.43 -1.49
N ILE A 483 -23.79 -10.51 -2.04
CA ILE A 483 -23.38 -10.61 -3.45
C ILE A 483 -24.54 -10.30 -4.39
N ARG A 484 -25.70 -10.95 -4.18
CA ARG A 484 -26.91 -10.72 -5.00
C ARG A 484 -27.39 -9.27 -4.95
N SER A 485 -27.36 -8.67 -3.75
CA SER A 485 -27.75 -7.27 -3.58
C SER A 485 -26.82 -6.32 -4.34
N GLN A 486 -25.52 -6.60 -4.36
CA GLN A 486 -24.53 -5.81 -5.09
C GLN A 486 -24.65 -5.96 -6.61
N LEU A 487 -24.90 -7.18 -7.11
CA LEU A 487 -25.18 -7.42 -8.53
C LEU A 487 -26.45 -6.65 -8.98
N ALA A 488 -27.48 -6.64 -8.16
CA ALA A 488 -28.71 -5.87 -8.45
C ALA A 488 -28.48 -4.35 -8.51
N LEU A 489 -27.48 -3.83 -7.75
CA LEU A 489 -27.09 -2.42 -7.82
C LEU A 489 -26.38 -2.07 -9.13
N SER A 490 -25.54 -2.96 -9.62
CA SER A 490 -24.69 -2.70 -10.79
C SER A 490 -25.41 -2.92 -12.13
N ASN A 491 -26.69 -3.36 -12.13
CA ASN A 491 -27.46 -3.78 -13.31
C ASN A 491 -26.70 -4.83 -14.17
N GLN A 492 -25.87 -5.64 -13.53
CA GLN A 492 -25.10 -6.68 -14.21
C GLN A 492 -25.93 -7.96 -14.40
N PRO A 493 -25.70 -8.71 -15.47
CA PRO A 493 -26.31 -10.02 -15.61
C PRO A 493 -25.85 -10.93 -14.46
N THR A 494 -26.73 -11.76 -13.98
CA THR A 494 -26.37 -12.77 -12.96
C THR A 494 -25.30 -13.69 -13.55
N PRO A 495 -24.14 -13.85 -12.87
CA PRO A 495 -23.12 -14.80 -13.29
C PRO A 495 -23.68 -16.22 -13.37
N ASP A 496 -23.05 -17.07 -14.19
CA ASP A 496 -23.36 -18.51 -14.15
C ASP A 496 -22.95 -19.14 -12.80
N ASP A 497 -23.40 -20.37 -12.56
CA ASP A 497 -23.18 -21.03 -11.28
C ASP A 497 -21.70 -21.18 -10.92
N ALA A 498 -20.83 -21.43 -11.90
CA ALA A 498 -19.38 -21.59 -11.66
C ALA A 498 -18.73 -20.26 -11.30
N ALA A 499 -19.06 -19.17 -12.02
CA ALA A 499 -18.58 -17.83 -11.71
C ALA A 499 -19.14 -17.36 -10.35
N MET A 500 -20.41 -17.63 -10.05
CA MET A 500 -21.01 -17.30 -8.75
C MET A 500 -20.30 -18.04 -7.61
N ALA A 501 -20.02 -19.33 -7.75
CA ALA A 501 -19.28 -20.09 -6.74
C ALA A 501 -17.89 -19.51 -6.50
N SER A 502 -17.14 -19.16 -7.56
CA SER A 502 -15.82 -18.53 -7.45
C SER A 502 -15.88 -17.17 -6.73
N ILE A 503 -16.90 -16.38 -6.98
CA ILE A 503 -17.12 -15.09 -6.31
C ILE A 503 -17.40 -15.30 -4.82
N ILE A 504 -18.25 -16.25 -4.47
CA ILE A 504 -18.57 -16.59 -3.08
C ILE A 504 -17.32 -17.06 -2.35
N ASP A 505 -16.52 -17.97 -2.94
CA ASP A 505 -15.28 -18.48 -2.35
C ASP A 505 -14.28 -17.35 -2.09
N GLY A 506 -14.11 -16.45 -3.06
CA GLY A 506 -13.25 -15.27 -2.92
C GLY A 506 -13.70 -14.34 -1.79
N ALA A 507 -15.00 -14.05 -1.71
CA ALA A 507 -15.58 -13.22 -0.66
C ALA A 507 -15.47 -13.89 0.72
N MET A 508 -15.73 -15.18 0.82
CA MET A 508 -15.59 -15.94 2.06
C MET A 508 -14.14 -15.93 2.54
N LYS A 509 -13.17 -16.20 1.66
CA LYS A 509 -11.75 -16.16 2.00
C LYS A 509 -11.33 -14.80 2.55
N GLN A 510 -11.78 -13.71 1.93
CA GLN A 510 -11.47 -12.35 2.37
C GLN A 510 -12.13 -12.01 3.71
N LEU A 511 -13.41 -12.36 3.89
CA LEU A 511 -14.18 -12.05 5.11
C LEU A 511 -13.78 -12.91 6.31
N THR A 512 -13.13 -14.06 6.07
CA THR A 512 -12.59 -14.95 7.12
C THR A 512 -11.08 -14.81 7.29
N ASP A 513 -10.43 -13.88 6.59
CA ASP A 513 -9.04 -13.51 6.83
C ASP A 513 -8.87 -12.99 8.27
N LEU A 514 -7.79 -13.37 8.93
CA LEU A 514 -7.59 -13.06 10.35
C LEU A 514 -7.61 -11.56 10.61
N TRP A 515 -6.89 -10.78 9.77
CA TRP A 515 -6.89 -9.32 9.91
C TRP A 515 -8.30 -8.74 9.79
N MET A 516 -9.05 -9.18 8.78
CA MET A 516 -10.41 -8.70 8.51
C MET A 516 -11.34 -9.00 9.69
N VAL A 517 -11.28 -10.22 10.20
CA VAL A 517 -12.11 -10.66 11.34
C VAL A 517 -11.79 -9.83 12.61
N GLU A 518 -10.51 -9.66 12.91
CA GLU A 518 -10.09 -8.88 14.08
C GLU A 518 -10.41 -7.39 13.92
N PHE A 519 -10.22 -6.82 12.73
CA PHE A 519 -10.61 -5.44 12.43
C PHE A 519 -12.12 -5.22 12.60
N ILE A 520 -12.97 -6.10 12.06
CA ILE A 520 -14.44 -6.00 12.17
C ILE A 520 -14.87 -6.02 13.64
N ARG A 521 -14.22 -6.84 14.46
CA ARG A 521 -14.54 -7.02 15.89
C ARG A 521 -13.97 -5.94 16.79
N PHE A 522 -12.97 -5.21 16.34
CA PHE A 522 -12.31 -4.21 17.17
C PHE A 522 -13.24 -3.04 17.46
N ASP A 523 -13.39 -2.70 18.74
CA ASP A 523 -14.07 -1.51 19.22
C ASP A 523 -13.05 -0.56 19.83
N PRO A 524 -12.75 0.60 19.18
CA PRO A 524 -11.74 1.53 19.69
C PRO A 524 -12.20 2.35 20.89
N ARG A 525 -13.50 2.41 21.20
CA ARG A 525 -14.06 3.28 22.26
C ARG A 525 -13.46 3.05 23.64
N PRO A 526 -13.24 1.80 24.11
CA PRO A 526 -12.60 1.57 25.41
C PRO A 526 -11.16 2.06 25.48
N VAL A 527 -10.42 2.01 24.37
CA VAL A 527 -9.03 2.49 24.28
C VAL A 527 -9.02 4.02 24.25
N LEU A 528 -9.86 4.62 23.41
CA LEU A 528 -9.99 6.08 23.28
C LEU A 528 -10.43 6.75 24.61
N ALA A 529 -11.30 6.08 25.36
CA ALA A 529 -11.76 6.59 26.66
C ALA A 529 -10.67 6.57 27.77
N ARG A 530 -9.60 5.81 27.56
CA ARG A 530 -8.47 5.70 28.50
C ARG A 530 -7.25 6.54 28.10
N LEU A 531 -7.38 7.36 27.06
CA LEU A 531 -6.30 8.23 26.64
C LEU A 531 -5.96 9.26 27.71
N GLU A 532 -4.69 9.32 28.10
CA GLU A 532 -4.13 10.28 29.04
C GLU A 532 -3.15 11.24 28.38
N VAL A 533 -2.73 10.95 27.15
CA VAL A 533 -1.80 11.78 26.39
C VAL A 533 -2.52 12.81 25.54
N PRO A 534 -1.98 14.04 25.38
CA PRO A 534 -2.52 15.03 24.45
C PRO A 534 -2.77 14.41 23.06
N THR A 535 -3.99 14.50 22.59
CA THR A 535 -4.45 13.87 21.35
C THR A 535 -5.06 14.88 20.42
N LEU A 536 -4.62 14.92 19.15
CA LEU A 536 -5.26 15.68 18.08
C LEU A 536 -5.96 14.70 17.13
N ALA A 537 -7.28 14.80 17.00
CA ALA A 537 -8.08 14.04 16.05
C ALA A 537 -8.52 14.94 14.88
N MET A 538 -8.19 14.54 13.65
CA MET A 538 -8.46 15.30 12.43
C MET A 538 -9.26 14.45 11.46
N CYS A 539 -10.26 15.02 10.78
CA CYS A 539 -11.04 14.31 9.77
C CYS A 539 -11.55 15.26 8.67
N GLY A 540 -11.55 14.79 7.44
CA GLY A 540 -12.11 15.50 6.29
C GLY A 540 -13.63 15.36 6.22
N SER A 541 -14.38 16.42 5.89
CA SER A 541 -15.84 16.34 5.82
C SER A 541 -16.37 15.55 4.63
N LYS A 542 -15.53 15.29 3.65
CA LYS A 542 -15.81 14.41 2.49
C LYS A 542 -15.15 13.05 2.58
N ASP A 543 -14.68 12.68 3.78
CA ASP A 543 -14.21 11.33 4.02
C ASP A 543 -15.38 10.34 3.90
N VAL A 544 -15.30 9.46 2.90
CA VAL A 544 -16.30 8.42 2.66
C VAL A 544 -15.89 7.09 3.29
N GLN A 545 -14.65 6.97 3.79
CA GLN A 545 -14.14 5.75 4.41
C GLN A 545 -14.33 5.79 5.93
N VAL A 546 -13.93 6.87 6.58
CA VAL A 546 -14.17 7.14 8.00
C VAL A 546 -15.03 8.39 8.10
N VAL A 547 -16.34 8.20 8.10
CA VAL A 547 -17.30 9.30 8.00
C VAL A 547 -17.19 10.25 9.20
N ALA A 548 -16.81 11.49 8.92
CA ALA A 548 -16.46 12.49 9.94
C ALA A 548 -17.57 12.73 10.97
N GLU A 549 -18.83 12.84 10.53
CA GLU A 549 -19.96 13.12 11.40
C GLU A 549 -20.11 12.08 12.51
N ALA A 550 -20.00 10.80 12.16
CA ALA A 550 -20.16 9.70 13.10
C ALA A 550 -18.96 9.59 14.04
N ASN A 551 -17.75 9.58 13.45
CA ASN A 551 -16.55 9.32 14.23
C ASN A 551 -16.15 10.50 15.12
N LEU A 552 -16.20 11.74 14.63
CA LEU A 552 -15.93 12.91 15.46
C LEU A 552 -17.01 13.12 16.53
N GLY A 553 -18.28 12.80 16.22
CA GLY A 553 -19.36 12.84 17.20
C GLY A 553 -19.13 11.89 18.37
N LEU A 554 -18.69 10.66 18.08
CA LEU A 554 -18.30 9.67 19.11
C LEU A 554 -17.09 10.13 19.93
N LEU A 555 -16.09 10.74 19.29
CA LEU A 555 -14.93 11.30 20.00
C LEU A 555 -15.33 12.42 20.95
N GLU A 556 -16.26 13.31 20.57
CA GLU A 556 -16.81 14.35 21.47
C GLU A 556 -17.55 13.72 22.67
N GLU A 557 -18.34 12.66 22.44
CA GLU A 557 -18.99 11.92 23.52
C GLU A 557 -18.00 11.24 24.46
N ILE A 558 -16.96 10.58 23.91
CA ILE A 558 -15.91 9.94 24.68
C ILE A 558 -15.20 10.97 25.54
N LYS A 559 -14.74 12.07 24.94
CA LYS A 559 -14.11 13.19 25.64
C LYS A 559 -14.97 13.72 26.78
N ALA A 560 -16.26 13.96 26.51
CA ALA A 560 -17.18 14.48 27.53
C ALA A 560 -17.39 13.52 28.70
N LYS A 561 -17.38 12.20 28.45
CA LYS A 561 -17.62 11.16 29.48
C LYS A 561 -16.36 10.77 30.26
N SER A 562 -15.21 10.68 29.58
CA SER A 562 -13.96 10.19 30.19
C SER A 562 -13.00 11.30 30.61
N GLY A 563 -13.14 12.51 30.06
CA GLY A 563 -12.15 13.56 30.25
C GLY A 563 -10.88 13.41 29.42
N ALA A 564 -10.84 12.47 28.46
CA ALA A 564 -9.69 12.25 27.60
C ALA A 564 -9.24 13.56 26.89
N PRO A 565 -7.92 13.85 26.87
CA PRO A 565 -7.40 15.14 26.39
C PRO A 565 -7.38 15.22 24.86
N ILE A 566 -8.54 15.09 24.22
CA ILE A 566 -8.70 15.05 22.77
C ILE A 566 -9.08 16.44 22.23
N THR A 567 -8.28 16.94 21.31
CA THR A 567 -8.59 18.11 20.47
C THR A 567 -9.13 17.62 19.14
N ILE A 568 -10.32 18.05 18.76
CA ILE A 568 -11.01 17.57 17.56
C ILE A 568 -11.02 18.67 16.50
N ARG A 569 -10.69 18.32 15.26
CA ARG A 569 -10.68 19.21 14.10
C ARG A 569 -11.37 18.55 12.91
N ARG A 570 -12.32 19.28 12.31
CA ARG A 570 -13.00 18.89 11.08
C ARG A 570 -12.59 19.82 9.95
N TYR A 571 -12.20 19.26 8.81
CA TYR A 571 -11.77 20.03 7.65
C TYR A 571 -12.80 19.96 6.53
N PRO A 572 -13.51 21.07 6.23
CA PRO A 572 -14.48 21.10 5.16
C PRO A 572 -13.86 20.80 3.79
N GLY A 573 -14.52 19.97 3.00
CA GLY A 573 -14.13 19.69 1.62
C GLY A 573 -12.97 18.71 1.42
N LEU A 574 -12.37 18.19 2.52
CA LEU A 574 -11.27 17.25 2.43
C LEU A 574 -11.76 15.79 2.47
N ASN A 575 -11.11 14.91 1.70
CA ASN A 575 -11.35 13.48 1.65
C ASN A 575 -10.56 12.72 2.74
N HIS A 576 -10.52 11.38 2.65
CA HIS A 576 -9.82 10.49 3.58
C HIS A 576 -8.30 10.75 3.64
N LEU A 577 -7.68 11.17 2.54
CA LEU A 577 -6.25 11.50 2.45
C LEU A 577 -5.97 12.98 2.74
N PHE A 578 -6.94 13.73 3.25
CA PHE A 578 -6.86 15.18 3.46
C PHE A 578 -6.59 15.98 2.18
N GLN A 579 -7.08 15.50 1.04
CA GLN A 579 -7.02 16.19 -0.24
C GLN A 579 -8.32 17.00 -0.47
N PRO A 580 -8.27 18.18 -1.09
CA PRO A 580 -9.46 18.87 -1.58
C PRO A 580 -10.18 17.99 -2.61
N ALA A 581 -11.43 17.63 -2.34
CA ALA A 581 -12.18 16.67 -3.14
C ALA A 581 -13.56 17.17 -3.54
N THR A 582 -14.12 16.66 -4.63
CA THR A 582 -15.48 16.93 -5.09
C THR A 582 -16.47 15.96 -4.45
N THR A 583 -16.23 14.68 -4.55
CA THR A 583 -17.06 13.62 -3.99
C THR A 583 -16.45 13.00 -2.74
N GLY A 584 -15.14 12.90 -2.68
CA GLY A 584 -14.36 12.17 -1.67
C GLY A 584 -14.19 10.69 -1.98
N LEU A 585 -14.71 10.23 -3.13
CA LEU A 585 -14.52 8.85 -3.58
C LEU A 585 -13.06 8.58 -3.95
N PRO A 586 -12.56 7.34 -3.75
CA PRO A 586 -11.18 6.98 -4.04
C PRO A 586 -10.76 7.15 -5.51
N ASP A 587 -11.69 7.17 -6.44
CA ASP A 587 -11.42 7.39 -7.87
C ASP A 587 -10.92 8.82 -8.18
N GLU A 588 -11.21 9.79 -7.31
CA GLU A 588 -10.66 11.15 -7.43
C GLU A 588 -9.17 11.24 -7.05
N TYR A 589 -8.66 10.36 -6.19
CA TYR A 589 -7.32 10.49 -5.59
C TYR A 589 -6.23 10.59 -6.65
N SER A 590 -6.33 9.81 -7.71
CA SER A 590 -5.33 9.79 -8.78
C SER A 590 -5.23 11.11 -9.54
N THR A 591 -6.33 11.85 -9.66
CA THR A 591 -6.42 13.09 -10.45
C THR A 591 -6.16 14.35 -9.64
N ILE A 592 -6.31 14.29 -8.32
CA ILE A 592 -6.00 15.41 -7.43
C ILE A 592 -4.48 15.61 -7.37
N GLU A 593 -3.97 16.81 -7.64
CA GLU A 593 -2.54 17.11 -7.57
C GLU A 593 -2.04 17.29 -6.12
N THR A 594 -2.89 17.80 -5.24
CA THR A 594 -2.58 18.06 -3.83
C THR A 594 -2.49 16.73 -3.08
N THR A 595 -1.36 16.45 -2.44
CA THR A 595 -1.17 15.24 -1.62
C THR A 595 -1.78 15.38 -0.23
N PHE A 596 -1.64 16.57 0.38
CA PHE A 596 -2.22 16.89 1.68
C PHE A 596 -2.59 18.37 1.70
N ASP A 597 -3.76 18.74 2.17
CA ASP A 597 -4.19 20.14 2.24
C ASP A 597 -3.19 20.98 3.02
N PRO A 598 -2.64 22.07 2.45
CA PRO A 598 -1.59 22.85 3.10
C PRO A 598 -2.01 23.48 4.44
N LYS A 599 -3.29 23.83 4.59
CA LYS A 599 -3.81 24.40 5.84
C LYS A 599 -3.90 23.33 6.92
N ALA A 600 -4.48 22.18 6.60
CA ALA A 600 -4.57 21.05 7.53
C ALA A 600 -3.18 20.56 7.96
N LEU A 601 -2.22 20.50 7.03
CA LEU A 601 -0.83 20.16 7.29
C LEU A 601 -0.17 21.18 8.24
N ALA A 602 -0.30 22.47 7.96
CA ALA A 602 0.29 23.52 8.78
C ALA A 602 -0.30 23.54 10.21
N GLU A 603 -1.61 23.35 10.36
CA GLU A 603 -2.27 23.28 11.67
C GLU A 603 -1.82 22.07 12.48
N MET A 604 -1.67 20.90 11.83
CA MET A 604 -1.12 19.69 12.46
C MET A 604 0.32 19.91 12.93
N VAL A 605 1.18 20.43 12.06
CA VAL A 605 2.58 20.72 12.40
C VAL A 605 2.70 21.70 13.56
N ALA A 606 1.91 22.78 13.52
CA ALA A 606 1.88 23.77 14.61
C ALA A 606 1.45 23.13 15.94
N TRP A 607 0.41 22.29 15.93
CA TRP A 607 -0.05 21.59 17.14
C TRP A 607 1.03 20.64 17.68
N VAL A 608 1.71 19.87 16.82
CA VAL A 608 2.80 18.99 17.20
C VAL A 608 3.95 19.77 17.85
N VAL A 609 4.38 20.87 17.23
CA VAL A 609 5.44 21.74 17.75
C VAL A 609 5.09 22.30 19.13
N GLU A 610 3.90 22.86 19.29
CA GLU A 610 3.46 23.46 20.56
C GLU A 610 3.32 22.39 21.66
N THR A 611 2.78 21.22 21.35
CA THR A 611 2.62 20.13 22.31
C THR A 611 3.98 19.56 22.71
N ALA A 612 4.91 19.40 21.76
CA ALA A 612 6.27 18.94 22.05
C ALA A 612 7.07 19.93 22.89
N LYS A 613 6.82 21.26 22.75
CA LYS A 613 7.43 22.28 23.64
C LYS A 613 6.89 22.16 25.06
N ALA A 614 5.60 21.89 25.22
CA ALA A 614 4.94 21.81 26.52
C ALA A 614 5.22 20.49 27.26
N ALA A 615 5.73 19.47 26.59
CA ALA A 615 5.98 18.16 27.17
C ALA A 615 7.00 18.24 28.34
N PRO A 616 6.79 17.48 29.44
CA PRO A 616 7.66 17.49 30.62
C PRO A 616 9.08 17.03 30.31
N ALA A 617 9.97 17.21 31.30
CA ALA A 617 11.33 16.65 31.20
C ALA A 617 11.28 15.10 31.25
N PRO A 618 12.29 14.40 30.69
CA PRO A 618 12.36 12.95 30.75
C PRO A 618 12.27 12.41 32.18
N GLN A 619 11.41 11.42 32.39
CA GLN A 619 11.26 10.79 33.70
C GLN A 619 12.37 9.75 33.93
N ILE A 620 12.89 9.13 32.87
CA ILE A 620 13.90 8.09 32.93
C ILE A 620 15.25 8.64 32.44
N PRO A 621 16.34 8.54 33.23
CA PRO A 621 17.68 8.93 32.79
C PRO A 621 18.15 8.15 31.56
N GLN A 622 18.77 8.81 30.61
CA GLN A 622 19.21 8.18 29.37
C GLN A 622 20.28 7.10 29.57
N ALA A 623 21.12 7.23 30.58
CA ALA A 623 22.12 6.20 30.92
C ALA A 623 21.47 4.87 31.26
N THR A 624 20.27 4.87 31.88
CA THR A 624 19.50 3.68 32.19
C THR A 624 18.91 3.05 30.92
N ARG A 625 18.61 3.86 29.91
CA ARG A 625 18.04 3.40 28.61
C ARG A 625 19.07 2.71 27.72
N ALA A 626 20.31 3.17 27.74
CA ALA A 626 21.41 2.58 26.96
C ALA A 626 21.82 1.18 27.43
N GLY A 627 21.47 0.80 28.66
CA GLY A 627 21.77 -0.50 29.25
C GLY A 627 20.69 -1.56 29.06
N PHE A 628 19.53 -1.21 28.54
CA PHE A 628 18.50 -2.21 28.21
C PHE A 628 18.89 -2.88 26.87
N SER A 629 19.44 -4.06 27.00
CA SER A 629 19.66 -5.00 25.90
C SER A 629 18.31 -5.38 25.27
N THR A 630 18.32 -5.63 23.97
CA THR A 630 17.22 -6.32 23.26
C THR A 630 17.16 -7.80 23.63
N ASP A 631 17.61 -8.20 24.84
CA ASP A 631 17.58 -9.58 25.28
C ASP A 631 16.13 -10.10 25.31
N ALA A 632 15.97 -11.29 24.78
CA ALA A 632 14.69 -11.98 24.62
C ALA A 632 13.87 -12.11 25.94
N ALA A 633 14.49 -11.91 27.09
CA ALA A 633 13.83 -11.95 28.40
C ALA A 633 12.98 -10.70 28.69
N ASP A 634 13.45 -9.51 28.29
CA ASP A 634 12.71 -8.24 28.49
C ASP A 634 11.54 -8.11 27.51
N VAL A 635 11.62 -8.84 26.40
CA VAL A 635 10.63 -8.86 25.33
C VAL A 635 9.56 -9.94 25.58
N ALA A 636 9.84 -10.97 26.35
CA ALA A 636 8.84 -11.96 26.77
C ALA A 636 7.68 -11.35 27.59
N ALA A 637 7.82 -10.10 28.04
CA ALA A 637 6.73 -9.33 28.67
C ALA A 637 5.72 -8.73 27.64
N LEU A 638 6.07 -8.63 26.34
CA LEU A 638 5.18 -8.13 25.31
C LEU A 638 3.87 -8.95 25.14
N PRO A 639 3.87 -10.29 25.19
CA PRO A 639 2.64 -11.07 25.15
C PRO A 639 1.66 -10.77 26.30
N GLN A 640 2.15 -10.29 27.45
CA GLN A 640 1.30 -9.93 28.59
C GLN A 640 0.49 -8.65 28.33
N ARG A 641 0.96 -7.75 27.45
CA ARG A 641 0.22 -6.54 27.02
C ARG A 641 -1.04 -6.90 26.22
N LEU A 642 -1.04 -8.02 25.52
CA LEU A 642 -2.19 -8.54 24.75
C LEU A 642 -3.40 -8.89 25.64
N TRP A 643 -3.19 -9.20 26.92
CA TRP A 643 -4.26 -9.56 27.84
C TRP A 643 -5.17 -8.37 28.21
N LEU A 644 -4.67 -7.14 28.11
CA LEU A 644 -5.45 -5.94 28.41
C LEU A 644 -6.57 -5.65 27.38
N LEU A 645 -6.51 -6.27 26.20
CA LEU A 645 -7.49 -6.10 25.12
C LEU A 645 -8.42 -7.31 24.94
N LYS A 646 -8.19 -8.42 25.66
CA LYS A 646 -9.10 -9.58 25.59
C LYS A 646 -10.40 -9.27 26.32
N PRO A 647 -11.57 -9.46 25.68
CA PRO A 647 -12.83 -9.43 26.40
C PRO A 647 -12.82 -10.55 27.44
N ALA A 648 -13.40 -10.28 28.61
CA ALA A 648 -13.42 -11.18 29.79
C ALA A 648 -13.99 -12.60 29.54
N ASN A 649 -14.45 -12.93 28.35
CA ASN A 649 -15.10 -14.17 27.95
C ASN A 649 -14.50 -14.87 26.72
N ALA A 650 -13.21 -14.74 26.47
CA ALA A 650 -12.57 -15.52 25.40
C ALA A 650 -12.43 -16.98 25.86
N ILE A 651 -13.30 -17.84 25.36
CA ILE A 651 -13.23 -19.30 25.52
C ILE A 651 -11.94 -19.79 24.86
N GLN A 652 -11.10 -20.49 25.66
CA GLN A 652 -9.92 -21.18 25.14
C GLN A 652 -10.33 -22.22 24.08
N PRO A 653 -9.61 -22.40 22.99
CA PRO A 653 -9.82 -23.58 22.14
C PRO A 653 -9.39 -24.81 22.92
N THR A 654 -10.36 -25.66 23.22
CA THR A 654 -10.13 -26.98 23.81
C THR A 654 -9.49 -27.88 22.76
N GLY A 655 -8.28 -28.37 23.03
CA GLY A 655 -7.79 -29.64 22.48
C GLY A 655 -6.70 -29.57 21.43
N ALA A 656 -5.44 -29.54 21.85
CA ALA A 656 -4.38 -30.40 21.32
C ALA A 656 -3.37 -30.63 22.45
N GLN A 657 -3.39 -31.81 23.03
CA GLN A 657 -2.28 -32.39 23.81
C GLN A 657 -1.46 -33.33 22.92
N PRO A 658 -0.25 -33.73 23.39
CA PRO A 658 1.06 -33.48 22.73
C PRO A 658 1.37 -34.40 21.58
#